data_3a84169ba4b0abb0d82bc342aa8b7a10
#
_entry.id   3a84169ba4b0abb0d82bc342aa8b7a10
#
_cell.length_a   1.000
_cell.length_b   1.000
_cell.length_c   1.000
_cell.angle_alpha   90.00
_cell.angle_beta   90.00
_cell.angle_gamma   90.00
#
_symmetry.space_group_name_H-M   'P 1'
#
loop_
_entity.id
_entity.type
_entity.pdbx_description
1 polymer ?
#
loop_
_entity_poly.entity_id
_entity_poly.type
_entity_poly.pdbx_seq_one_letter_code
_entity_poly.pdbx_strand_id
1 'polypeptide(L)'
;MSTDHQIINELKVDNIFFDFIDKEVCNGLDISAIDFFQSLSEILNKYQNQNINLLKKRKELQSKIDDWHLNNKRIDQKKYKNFLEDIGYITPNPGEFKIGVEEVDDEISQISGPQLVVPVTNQRFVLNAVNARWGSLFDCLYGTNVIPNKGSMTTSFAHNLQRVNHTAELACEFLDEIAPLKGASYRQITSQVKYTGALIFNLNNGELATLINPEQYIGLSENGNILLKNNDLHLEIVCDQERSLHKSGIFDVILESAITTIVDFEDSASTVTNEEKIHAYRNYLGLMRRDLNSTFTKNGHTISRSLNKDKEYTDVNGKKFSLSGTSLTLVRNVGIHMTTKMVRNLDDSATPEGILDAMVTSLIALHDLKLKVNSKKGSMYIVKPKLHGPDEVKYTMDLFSSVEKALSIRKNTLKIGVMDEERRTTLNLKACIYEARDRIIFINTGFLDRTGDEIHTSMMAGAMRSKNLIKEEPWYSTYEQNNVSIGLECGLYKKAQIGKGMWAQPDQMREMLDNKMVHLEAGASCSWVPSPTAATLHATHYHRFNVFRRQQKIISKDKKTNQDDLFIIPFLKLPDQLSEEKIIIEINNNAQSILGYVVRWINHGVGCSKVQDINHVGLMEDRATLRISSQHMANWLYHEICSKEQIEKAFKDMAIVVDNQNKHDPNYLPMSPKFNCYAFKASTELVFEGVKQENGYTEDILIKYRQKFLEARS
;
A
#
# COMPACT_ATOMS: atom_id res chain seq x y z
N MET A 1 18.11 -34.88 21.71
CA MET A 1 17.13 -33.91 21.15
C MET A 1 17.92 -32.64 20.90
N SER A 2 18.18 -32.26 19.65
CA SER A 2 18.74 -30.94 19.38
C SER A 2 17.69 -29.92 19.84
N THR A 3 18.05 -28.98 20.68
CA THR A 3 17.17 -27.87 21.06
C THR A 3 16.93 -27.06 19.80
N ASP A 4 15.67 -26.83 19.42
CA ASP A 4 15.29 -26.06 18.22
C ASP A 4 15.66 -24.57 18.33
N HIS A 5 16.35 -24.17 19.40
CA HIS A 5 16.76 -22.81 19.70
C HIS A 5 18.08 -22.78 20.46
N GLN A 6 18.78 -21.66 20.34
CA GLN A 6 19.96 -21.32 21.15
C GLN A 6 19.64 -20.13 22.08
N ILE A 7 20.34 -20.08 23.22
CA ILE A 7 20.20 -18.99 24.18
C ILE A 7 21.30 -17.97 23.94
N ILE A 8 20.91 -16.72 23.66
CA ILE A 8 21.81 -15.59 23.50
C ILE A 8 21.32 -14.48 24.44
N ASN A 9 22.12 -14.15 25.42
CA ASN A 9 21.72 -13.31 26.55
C ASN A 9 20.44 -13.86 27.21
N GLU A 10 19.37 -13.06 27.23
CA GLU A 10 18.08 -13.40 27.83
C GLU A 10 17.04 -13.85 26.78
N LEU A 11 17.47 -14.24 25.58
CA LEU A 11 16.59 -14.65 24.48
C LEU A 11 16.82 -16.11 24.09
N LYS A 12 15.72 -16.79 23.78
CA LYS A 12 15.70 -18.06 23.04
C LYS A 12 15.48 -17.74 21.56
N VAL A 13 16.53 -17.91 20.77
CA VAL A 13 16.52 -17.62 19.32
C VAL A 13 16.37 -18.92 18.55
N ASP A 14 15.43 -18.98 17.63
CA ASP A 14 15.25 -20.11 16.73
C ASP A 14 16.53 -20.35 15.89
N ASN A 15 16.95 -21.61 15.76
CA ASN A 15 18.22 -21.95 15.12
C ASN A 15 18.23 -21.59 13.63
N ILE A 16 17.12 -21.80 12.91
CA ILE A 16 17.08 -21.44 11.48
C ILE A 16 17.10 -19.93 11.28
N PHE A 17 16.54 -19.19 12.23
CA PHE A 17 16.60 -17.73 12.19
C PHE A 17 17.99 -17.21 12.53
N PHE A 18 18.66 -17.79 13.54
CA PHE A 18 20.05 -17.46 13.83
C PHE A 18 20.94 -17.69 12.60
N ASP A 19 20.82 -18.86 11.98
CA ASP A 19 21.58 -19.23 10.79
C ASP A 19 21.34 -18.28 9.62
N PHE A 20 20.10 -17.83 9.42
CA PHE A 20 19.76 -16.83 8.40
C PHE A 20 20.45 -15.49 8.68
N ILE A 21 20.40 -14.99 9.92
CA ILE A 21 21.08 -13.74 10.28
C ILE A 21 22.60 -13.87 10.12
N ASP A 22 23.20 -14.96 10.64
CA ASP A 22 24.64 -15.18 10.62
C ASP A 22 25.19 -15.37 9.20
N LYS A 23 24.61 -16.32 8.47
CA LYS A 23 25.17 -16.79 7.19
C LYS A 23 24.73 -15.95 5.99
N GLU A 24 23.53 -15.38 6.06
CA GLU A 24 22.97 -14.63 4.94
C GLU A 24 23.01 -13.12 5.20
N VAL A 25 22.42 -12.61 6.29
CA VAL A 25 22.26 -11.17 6.47
C VAL A 25 23.56 -10.48 6.86
N CYS A 26 24.31 -11.03 7.83
CA CYS A 26 25.57 -10.45 8.31
C CYS A 26 26.72 -10.60 7.31
N ASN A 27 26.57 -11.51 6.33
CA ASN A 27 27.59 -11.68 5.29
C ASN A 27 27.79 -10.39 4.48
N GLY A 28 29.00 -9.82 4.56
CA GLY A 28 29.38 -8.54 3.94
C GLY A 28 29.05 -7.30 4.78
N LEU A 29 28.58 -7.46 6.02
CA LEU A 29 28.43 -6.40 7.02
C LEU A 29 29.51 -6.51 8.12
N ASP A 30 29.74 -5.39 8.81
CA ASP A 30 30.71 -5.32 9.93
C ASP A 30 30.00 -5.53 11.28
N ILE A 31 28.97 -6.37 11.31
CA ILE A 31 28.16 -6.71 12.48
C ILE A 31 28.07 -8.25 12.54
N SER A 32 28.38 -8.85 13.68
CA SER A 32 28.19 -10.28 13.89
C SER A 32 26.75 -10.61 14.30
N ALA A 33 26.28 -11.83 14.03
CA ALA A 33 24.97 -12.28 14.51
C ALA A 33 24.87 -12.22 16.04
N ILE A 34 25.94 -12.53 16.76
CA ILE A 34 25.97 -12.46 18.23
C ILE A 34 25.74 -11.03 18.70
N ASP A 35 26.47 -10.04 18.16
CA ASP A 35 26.30 -8.62 18.52
C ASP A 35 24.89 -8.12 18.18
N PHE A 36 24.34 -8.57 17.04
CA PHE A 36 22.96 -8.26 16.66
C PHE A 36 21.95 -8.77 17.68
N PHE A 37 22.02 -10.05 18.08
CA PHE A 37 21.06 -10.61 19.05
C PHE A 37 21.28 -10.08 20.46
N GLN A 38 22.51 -9.72 20.85
CA GLN A 38 22.76 -9.01 22.11
C GLN A 38 22.06 -7.63 22.11
N SER A 39 22.23 -6.86 21.05
CA SER A 39 21.55 -5.57 20.88
C SER A 39 20.03 -5.71 20.82
N LEU A 40 19.51 -6.77 20.19
CA LEU A 40 18.07 -7.07 20.17
C LEU A 40 17.55 -7.36 21.57
N SER A 41 18.30 -8.12 22.38
CA SER A 41 17.94 -8.39 23.78
C SER A 41 17.83 -7.09 24.60
N GLU A 42 18.80 -6.20 24.48
CA GLU A 42 18.78 -4.89 25.17
C GLU A 42 17.57 -4.03 24.74
N ILE A 43 17.25 -4.03 23.44
CA ILE A 43 16.11 -3.29 22.89
C ILE A 43 14.78 -3.90 23.37
N LEU A 44 14.64 -5.22 23.36
CA LEU A 44 13.46 -5.91 23.88
C LEU A 44 13.26 -5.59 25.38
N ASN A 45 14.31 -5.71 26.18
CA ASN A 45 14.25 -5.38 27.61
C ASN A 45 13.80 -3.94 27.87
N LYS A 46 14.19 -3.01 27.01
CA LYS A 46 13.82 -1.59 27.13
C LYS A 46 12.39 -1.30 26.68
N TYR A 47 11.93 -1.92 25.60
CA TYR A 47 10.72 -1.51 24.88
C TYR A 47 9.52 -2.46 25.01
N GLN A 48 9.73 -3.73 25.38
CA GLN A 48 8.64 -4.71 25.44
C GLN A 48 7.54 -4.30 26.43
N ASN A 49 7.92 -3.86 27.64
CA ASN A 49 6.94 -3.41 28.64
C ASN A 49 6.22 -2.12 28.20
N GLN A 50 6.90 -1.22 27.49
CA GLN A 50 6.25 -0.03 26.94
C GLN A 50 5.23 -0.41 25.87
N ASN A 51 5.56 -1.38 25.00
CA ASN A 51 4.63 -1.93 24.00
C ASN A 51 3.37 -2.49 24.68
N ILE A 52 3.53 -3.34 25.69
CA ILE A 52 2.42 -3.92 26.46
C ILE A 52 1.54 -2.83 27.07
N ASN A 53 2.14 -1.79 27.65
CA ASN A 53 1.39 -0.68 28.25
C ASN A 53 0.62 0.14 27.22
N LEU A 54 1.16 0.33 25.99
CA LEU A 54 0.44 1.00 24.91
C LEU A 54 -0.78 0.19 24.45
N LEU A 55 -0.62 -1.12 24.29
CA LEU A 55 -1.75 -2.01 23.95
C LEU A 55 -2.81 -2.03 25.07
N LYS A 56 -2.39 -2.05 26.34
CA LYS A 56 -3.30 -1.93 27.48
C LYS A 56 -4.07 -0.60 27.44
N LYS A 57 -3.39 0.51 27.13
CA LYS A 57 -4.02 1.83 26.98
C LYS A 57 -5.09 1.84 25.88
N ARG A 58 -4.88 1.14 24.75
CA ARG A 58 -5.92 0.98 23.70
C ARG A 58 -7.19 0.36 24.28
N LYS A 59 -7.06 -0.77 25.00
CA LYS A 59 -8.18 -1.47 25.64
C LYS A 59 -8.92 -0.59 26.64
N GLU A 60 -8.18 0.12 27.50
CA GLU A 60 -8.75 1.01 28.51
C GLU A 60 -9.54 2.16 27.87
N LEU A 61 -9.03 2.75 26.77
CA LEU A 61 -9.71 3.81 26.04
C LEU A 61 -10.97 3.28 25.34
N GLN A 62 -10.90 2.10 24.70
CA GLN A 62 -12.05 1.48 24.07
C GLN A 62 -13.15 1.16 25.09
N SER A 63 -12.80 0.56 26.24
CA SER A 63 -13.77 0.28 27.29
C SER A 63 -14.50 1.54 27.76
N LYS A 64 -13.78 2.65 27.96
CA LYS A 64 -14.40 3.93 28.35
C LYS A 64 -15.35 4.47 27.27
N ILE A 65 -14.99 4.31 26.00
CA ILE A 65 -15.81 4.72 24.86
C ILE A 65 -17.08 3.87 24.78
N ASP A 66 -16.94 2.55 24.96
CA ASP A 66 -18.06 1.61 24.98
C ASP A 66 -19.04 1.95 26.11
N ASP A 67 -18.55 2.16 27.33
CA ASP A 67 -19.37 2.56 28.48
C ASP A 67 -20.07 3.90 28.23
N TRP A 68 -19.39 4.86 27.60
CA TRP A 68 -20.00 6.14 27.26
C TRP A 68 -21.15 5.97 26.28
N HIS A 69 -20.97 5.18 25.22
CA HIS A 69 -22.00 4.92 24.22
C HIS A 69 -23.19 4.15 24.79
N LEU A 70 -22.96 3.17 25.66
CA LEU A 70 -24.03 2.43 26.33
C LEU A 70 -24.91 3.34 27.22
N ASN A 71 -24.30 4.36 27.82
CA ASN A 71 -24.98 5.31 28.71
C ASN A 71 -25.56 6.53 27.99
N ASN A 72 -25.17 6.79 26.73
CA ASN A 72 -25.58 7.98 25.97
C ASN A 72 -26.24 7.59 24.63
N LYS A 73 -27.49 7.13 24.68
CA LYS A 73 -28.24 6.67 23.47
C LYS A 73 -28.46 7.76 22.42
N ARG A 74 -28.39 9.05 22.79
CA ARG A 74 -28.38 10.19 21.85
C ARG A 74 -27.05 10.89 21.94
N ILE A 75 -26.30 10.85 20.84
CA ILE A 75 -24.97 11.42 20.79
C ILE A 75 -25.04 12.91 20.51
N ASP A 76 -24.65 13.70 21.52
CA ASP A 76 -24.32 15.11 21.35
C ASP A 76 -22.84 15.21 21.00
N GLN A 77 -22.53 15.66 19.79
CA GLN A 77 -21.13 15.71 19.28
C GLN A 77 -20.20 16.51 20.18
N LYS A 78 -20.67 17.64 20.73
CA LYS A 78 -19.85 18.48 21.61
C LYS A 78 -19.54 17.78 22.93
N LYS A 79 -20.52 17.11 23.53
CA LYS A 79 -20.31 16.32 24.76
C LYS A 79 -19.40 15.12 24.47
N TYR A 80 -19.56 14.48 23.34
CA TYR A 80 -18.72 13.36 22.95
C TYR A 80 -17.25 13.79 22.73
N LYS A 81 -17.02 14.91 22.05
CA LYS A 81 -15.70 15.49 21.88
C LYS A 81 -15.04 15.81 23.22
N ASN A 82 -15.73 16.52 24.10
CA ASN A 82 -15.22 16.85 25.44
C ASN A 82 -14.88 15.57 26.23
N PHE A 83 -15.73 14.55 26.18
CA PHE A 83 -15.46 13.27 26.82
C PHE A 83 -14.18 12.63 26.26
N LEU A 84 -13.98 12.63 24.94
CA LEU A 84 -12.75 12.09 24.34
C LEU A 84 -11.49 12.88 24.72
N GLU A 85 -11.62 14.19 24.94
CA GLU A 85 -10.55 15.04 25.48
C GLU A 85 -10.27 14.70 26.95
N ASP A 86 -11.30 14.56 27.78
CA ASP A 86 -11.21 14.25 29.22
C ASP A 86 -10.53 12.91 29.51
N ILE A 87 -10.81 11.88 28.67
CA ILE A 87 -10.18 10.56 28.82
C ILE A 87 -8.78 10.47 28.19
N GLY A 88 -8.31 11.53 27.51
CA GLY A 88 -7.02 11.57 26.82
C GLY A 88 -6.99 10.77 25.51
N TYR A 89 -8.15 10.50 24.91
CA TYR A 89 -8.23 9.94 23.56
C TYR A 89 -7.79 10.99 22.52
N ILE A 90 -8.21 12.23 22.70
CA ILE A 90 -7.70 13.41 22.01
C ILE A 90 -6.63 14.05 22.89
N THR A 91 -5.48 14.33 22.30
CA THR A 91 -4.35 14.93 23.00
C THR A 91 -4.27 16.43 22.72
N PRO A 92 -3.62 17.23 23.59
CA PRO A 92 -3.42 18.65 23.35
C PRO A 92 -2.71 18.93 22.01
N ASN A 93 -3.11 20.01 21.35
CA ASN A 93 -2.47 20.46 20.12
C ASN A 93 -1.02 20.89 20.43
N PRO A 94 -0.01 20.37 19.69
CA PRO A 94 1.40 20.70 19.92
C PRO A 94 1.81 22.15 19.56
N GLY A 95 0.88 22.97 19.08
CA GLY A 95 1.16 24.31 18.58
C GLY A 95 1.66 24.34 17.13
N GLU A 96 2.29 25.44 16.76
CA GLU A 96 2.84 25.60 15.41
C GLU A 96 4.26 25.02 15.32
N PHE A 97 4.51 24.26 14.28
CA PHE A 97 5.82 23.70 13.94
C PHE A 97 5.90 23.35 12.44
N LYS A 98 7.09 23.08 11.98
CA LYS A 98 7.33 22.48 10.65
C LYS A 98 8.23 21.27 10.80
N ILE A 99 8.05 20.29 9.90
CA ILE A 99 8.94 19.13 9.88
C ILE A 99 10.35 19.50 9.51
N GLY A 100 11.31 18.84 10.14
CA GLY A 100 12.75 19.04 9.99
C GLY A 100 13.46 17.87 9.32
N VAL A 101 12.73 17.00 8.60
CA VAL A 101 13.31 15.83 7.94
C VAL A 101 14.34 16.24 6.88
N GLU A 102 15.49 15.58 6.91
CA GLU A 102 16.61 15.79 5.99
C GLU A 102 17.03 14.48 5.33
N GLU A 103 17.91 14.54 4.34
CA GLU A 103 18.43 13.38 3.59
C GLU A 103 17.31 12.47 3.07
N VAL A 104 16.39 13.05 2.35
CA VAL A 104 15.23 12.39 1.73
C VAL A 104 15.44 12.35 0.23
N ASP A 105 15.24 11.18 -0.39
CA ASP A 105 15.35 11.00 -1.84
C ASP A 105 14.26 11.78 -2.58
N ASP A 106 14.56 12.17 -3.82
CA ASP A 106 13.67 13.01 -4.63
C ASP A 106 12.32 12.34 -4.92
N GLU A 107 12.30 11.02 -4.98
CA GLU A 107 11.09 10.21 -5.13
C GLU A 107 10.08 10.42 -3.99
N ILE A 108 10.54 10.85 -2.83
CA ILE A 108 9.68 11.18 -1.69
C ILE A 108 9.35 12.68 -1.68
N SER A 109 10.33 13.53 -1.96
CA SER A 109 10.24 14.96 -1.68
C SER A 109 9.92 15.82 -2.89
N GLN A 110 10.39 15.46 -4.09
CA GLN A 110 10.33 16.31 -5.27
C GLN A 110 9.48 15.76 -6.41
N ILE A 111 9.27 14.45 -6.44
CA ILE A 111 8.54 13.77 -7.51
C ILE A 111 7.18 13.32 -6.98
N SER A 112 6.10 13.76 -7.62
CA SER A 112 4.76 13.22 -7.36
C SER A 112 4.45 12.11 -8.35
N GLY A 113 3.91 10.98 -7.85
CA GLY A 113 3.63 9.83 -8.72
C GLY A 113 2.96 8.65 -8.00
N PRO A 114 2.60 7.61 -8.75
CA PRO A 114 2.00 6.40 -8.18
C PRO A 114 2.92 5.71 -7.18
N GLN A 115 2.32 5.09 -6.16
CA GLN A 115 2.99 4.25 -5.18
C GLN A 115 2.40 2.84 -5.25
N LEU A 116 3.25 1.84 -5.50
CA LEU A 116 2.86 0.42 -5.48
C LEU A 116 2.97 -0.15 -4.07
N VAL A 117 2.09 -1.10 -3.75
CA VAL A 117 2.22 -1.96 -2.56
C VAL A 117 2.26 -3.41 -3.03
N VAL A 118 3.20 -4.19 -2.51
CA VAL A 118 3.42 -5.57 -2.93
C VAL A 118 3.74 -6.47 -1.73
N PRO A 119 3.12 -7.67 -1.62
CA PRO A 119 3.47 -8.61 -0.56
C PRO A 119 4.90 -9.10 -0.71
N VAL A 120 5.70 -8.97 0.35
CA VAL A 120 7.10 -9.40 0.38
C VAL A 120 7.28 -10.91 0.17
N THR A 121 6.27 -11.68 0.48
CA THR A 121 6.26 -13.15 0.42
C THR A 121 6.32 -13.70 -1.01
N ASN A 122 6.02 -12.89 -2.03
CA ASN A 122 6.04 -13.32 -3.43
C ASN A 122 7.17 -12.64 -4.21
N GLN A 123 8.29 -13.33 -4.33
CA GLN A 123 9.50 -12.87 -5.01
C GLN A 123 9.27 -12.31 -6.42
N ARG A 124 8.45 -13.01 -7.22
CA ARG A 124 8.13 -12.57 -8.58
C ARG A 124 7.30 -11.28 -8.60
N PHE A 125 6.35 -11.14 -7.66
CA PHE A 125 5.56 -9.91 -7.55
C PHE A 125 6.40 -8.74 -7.08
N VAL A 126 7.31 -8.98 -6.12
CA VAL A 126 8.28 -7.97 -5.65
C VAL A 126 9.12 -7.45 -6.81
N LEU A 127 9.73 -8.35 -7.60
CA LEU A 127 10.51 -7.97 -8.78
C LEU A 127 9.69 -7.17 -9.80
N ASN A 128 8.47 -7.62 -10.10
CA ASN A 128 7.60 -6.92 -11.03
C ASN A 128 7.24 -5.51 -10.53
N ALA A 129 6.95 -5.37 -9.23
CA ALA A 129 6.58 -4.09 -8.63
C ALA A 129 7.75 -3.10 -8.62
N VAL A 130 8.93 -3.55 -8.21
CA VAL A 130 10.12 -2.69 -8.14
C VAL A 130 10.61 -2.30 -9.54
N ASN A 131 10.51 -3.19 -10.52
CA ASN A 131 10.82 -2.91 -11.92
C ASN A 131 9.76 -2.05 -12.64
N ALA A 132 8.59 -1.84 -12.03
CA ALA A 132 7.52 -1.01 -12.58
C ALA A 132 7.81 0.51 -12.50
N ARG A 133 9.05 0.91 -12.17
CA ARG A 133 9.48 2.31 -12.34
C ARG A 133 9.20 2.81 -13.75
N TRP A 134 9.33 1.97 -14.75
CA TRP A 134 9.06 2.26 -16.15
C TRP A 134 8.03 1.29 -16.72
N GLY A 135 7.00 1.83 -17.37
CA GLY A 135 5.91 1.02 -17.92
C GLY A 135 5.47 1.47 -19.31
N SER A 136 5.15 0.51 -20.17
CA SER A 136 4.60 0.72 -21.51
C SER A 136 3.16 1.22 -21.44
N LEU A 137 2.89 2.40 -21.94
CA LEU A 137 1.53 2.92 -22.06
C LEU A 137 0.73 2.12 -23.09
N PHE A 138 1.37 1.71 -24.19
CA PHE A 138 0.72 0.91 -25.23
C PHE A 138 0.23 -0.42 -24.68
N ASP A 139 1.08 -1.17 -23.98
CA ASP A 139 0.70 -2.45 -23.38
C ASP A 139 -0.45 -2.28 -22.38
N CYS A 140 -0.42 -1.22 -21.58
CA CYS A 140 -1.45 -0.94 -20.58
C CYS A 140 -2.80 -0.56 -21.22
N LEU A 141 -2.79 0.27 -22.26
CA LEU A 141 -4.00 0.62 -23.00
C LEU A 141 -4.58 -0.58 -23.77
N TYR A 142 -3.70 -1.33 -24.47
CA TYR A 142 -4.12 -2.49 -25.25
C TYR A 142 -4.67 -3.62 -24.37
N GLY A 143 -4.03 -3.90 -23.24
CA GLY A 143 -4.29 -5.06 -22.38
C GLY A 143 -5.44 -4.90 -21.38
N THR A 144 -6.05 -3.71 -21.27
CA THR A 144 -7.05 -3.42 -20.22
C THR A 144 -8.40 -3.00 -20.78
N ASN A 145 -9.38 -2.80 -19.89
CA ASN A 145 -10.72 -2.32 -20.22
C ASN A 145 -10.77 -0.80 -20.54
N VAL A 146 -9.63 -0.10 -20.52
CA VAL A 146 -9.53 1.28 -21.02
C VAL A 146 -10.03 1.33 -22.48
N ILE A 147 -9.67 0.34 -23.29
CA ILE A 147 -10.29 0.07 -24.57
C ILE A 147 -11.26 -1.09 -24.38
N PRO A 148 -12.58 -0.89 -24.55
CA PRO A 148 -13.55 -1.96 -24.38
C PRO A 148 -13.26 -3.20 -25.21
N ASN A 149 -13.37 -4.38 -24.59
CA ASN A 149 -13.13 -5.66 -25.26
C ASN A 149 -14.41 -6.16 -25.95
N LYS A 150 -14.92 -5.41 -26.97
CA LYS A 150 -16.18 -5.67 -27.65
C LYS A 150 -16.04 -5.47 -29.19
N GLY A 151 -16.79 -6.26 -29.95
CA GLY A 151 -16.87 -6.12 -31.41
C GLY A 151 -15.49 -6.26 -32.08
N SER A 152 -15.14 -5.31 -32.92
CA SER A 152 -13.84 -5.26 -33.60
C SER A 152 -12.64 -4.91 -32.73
N MET A 153 -12.87 -4.55 -31.47
CA MET A 153 -11.82 -4.14 -30.51
C MET A 153 -11.44 -5.25 -29.53
N THR A 154 -11.78 -6.52 -29.83
CA THR A 154 -11.42 -7.65 -28.96
C THR A 154 -9.93 -7.91 -28.93
N THR A 155 -9.42 -8.28 -27.74
CA THR A 155 -8.05 -8.81 -27.60
C THR A 155 -7.96 -10.20 -28.22
N SER A 156 -6.89 -10.48 -28.98
CA SER A 156 -6.63 -11.79 -29.60
C SER A 156 -5.15 -12.18 -29.43
N PHE A 157 -4.83 -13.46 -29.67
CA PHE A 157 -3.44 -13.95 -29.68
C PHE A 157 -2.59 -13.31 -30.78
N ALA A 158 -3.21 -13.04 -31.94
CA ALA A 158 -2.62 -12.19 -32.97
C ALA A 158 -3.04 -10.73 -32.68
N HIS A 159 -2.12 -9.78 -32.77
CA HIS A 159 -2.43 -8.38 -32.49
C HIS A 159 -3.60 -7.91 -33.38
N ASN A 160 -4.67 -7.45 -32.75
CA ASN A 160 -5.81 -6.86 -33.44
C ASN A 160 -5.42 -5.46 -33.93
N LEU A 161 -5.27 -5.31 -35.24
CA LEU A 161 -4.81 -4.05 -35.88
C LEU A 161 -5.70 -2.85 -35.55
N GLN A 162 -7.02 -3.04 -35.47
CA GLN A 162 -7.93 -1.94 -35.11
C GLN A 162 -7.70 -1.50 -33.66
N ARG A 163 -7.52 -2.44 -32.75
CA ARG A 163 -7.21 -2.15 -31.34
C ARG A 163 -5.82 -1.51 -31.18
N VAL A 164 -4.82 -1.99 -31.93
CA VAL A 164 -3.46 -1.40 -31.94
C VAL A 164 -3.51 0.04 -32.45
N ASN A 165 -4.20 0.31 -33.55
CA ASN A 165 -4.35 1.67 -34.05
C ASN A 165 -5.05 2.58 -33.06
N HIS A 166 -6.12 2.11 -32.42
CA HIS A 166 -6.80 2.89 -31.41
C HIS A 166 -5.92 3.15 -30.15
N THR A 167 -5.11 2.17 -29.77
CA THR A 167 -4.10 2.34 -28.71
C THR A 167 -3.12 3.47 -29.04
N ALA A 168 -2.60 3.47 -30.28
CA ALA A 168 -1.67 4.51 -30.73
C ALA A 168 -2.34 5.90 -30.80
N GLU A 169 -3.60 5.96 -31.25
CA GLU A 169 -4.37 7.22 -31.24
C GLU A 169 -4.53 7.79 -29.82
N LEU A 170 -4.87 6.96 -28.81
CA LEU A 170 -4.98 7.39 -27.41
C LEU A 170 -3.62 7.86 -26.86
N ALA A 171 -2.53 7.19 -27.22
CA ALA A 171 -1.19 7.61 -26.80
C ALA A 171 -0.77 8.92 -27.47
N CYS A 172 -1.12 9.14 -28.76
CA CYS A 172 -0.90 10.42 -29.42
C CYS A 172 -1.72 11.55 -28.77
N GLU A 173 -2.98 11.29 -28.42
CA GLU A 173 -3.82 12.25 -27.67
C GLU A 173 -3.16 12.64 -26.32
N PHE A 174 -2.69 11.64 -25.60
CA PHE A 174 -1.96 11.90 -24.34
C PHE A 174 -0.72 12.77 -24.55
N LEU A 175 0.08 12.48 -25.57
CA LEU A 175 1.26 13.31 -25.91
C LEU A 175 0.87 14.73 -26.33
N ASP A 176 -0.18 14.89 -27.14
CA ASP A 176 -0.71 16.20 -27.55
C ASP A 176 -1.17 17.06 -26.34
N GLU A 177 -1.68 16.41 -25.28
CA GLU A 177 -2.08 17.08 -24.05
C GLU A 177 -0.89 17.54 -23.19
N ILE A 178 0.14 16.69 -23.02
CA ILE A 178 1.20 16.91 -22.03
C ILE A 178 2.48 17.54 -22.59
N ALA A 179 2.73 17.34 -23.86
CA ALA A 179 3.91 17.84 -24.59
C ALA A 179 3.56 18.27 -26.02
N PRO A 180 2.65 19.26 -26.18
CA PRO A 180 2.07 19.60 -27.47
C PRO A 180 3.10 20.13 -28.49
N LEU A 181 2.86 19.80 -29.75
CA LEU A 181 3.63 20.32 -30.89
C LEU A 181 3.03 21.64 -31.39
N LYS A 182 3.89 22.52 -31.92
CA LYS A 182 3.46 23.78 -32.52
C LYS A 182 2.69 23.53 -33.80
N GLY A 183 1.37 23.77 -33.78
CA GLY A 183 0.49 23.68 -34.94
C GLY A 183 0.30 22.27 -35.51
N ALA A 184 0.69 21.21 -34.81
CA ALA A 184 0.64 19.83 -35.26
C ALA A 184 0.25 18.87 -34.13
N SER A 185 -0.09 17.63 -34.49
CA SER A 185 -0.35 16.52 -33.57
C SER A 185 0.68 15.41 -33.78
N TYR A 186 0.95 14.62 -32.73
CA TYR A 186 1.78 13.40 -32.83
C TYR A 186 1.24 12.37 -33.83
N ARG A 187 -0.05 12.43 -34.17
CA ARG A 187 -0.65 11.60 -35.23
C ARG A 187 -0.09 11.89 -36.63
N GLN A 188 0.49 13.07 -36.81
CA GLN A 188 0.98 13.58 -38.11
C GLN A 188 2.47 13.37 -38.33
N ILE A 189 3.21 12.97 -37.28
CA ILE A 189 4.66 12.75 -37.41
C ILE A 189 4.97 11.55 -38.26
N THR A 190 6.08 11.60 -38.99
CA THR A 190 6.58 10.49 -39.83
C THR A 190 7.98 10.07 -39.45
N SER A 191 8.76 10.97 -38.86
CA SER A 191 10.11 10.70 -38.36
C SER A 191 10.55 11.80 -37.42
N GLN A 192 11.60 11.55 -36.67
CA GLN A 192 12.28 12.55 -35.84
C GLN A 192 13.56 13.00 -36.54
N VAL A 193 13.85 14.29 -36.50
CA VAL A 193 15.12 14.87 -36.92
C VAL A 193 15.79 15.49 -35.73
N LYS A 194 17.06 15.17 -35.50
CA LYS A 194 17.86 15.68 -34.39
C LYS A 194 18.73 16.81 -34.88
N TYR A 195 18.62 17.96 -34.22
CA TYR A 195 19.61 19.02 -34.32
C TYR A 195 20.19 19.29 -32.94
N THR A 196 21.40 19.80 -32.90
CA THR A 196 22.07 20.17 -31.65
C THR A 196 21.19 21.17 -30.87
N GLY A 197 20.62 20.71 -29.77
CA GLY A 197 19.84 21.52 -28.82
C GLY A 197 18.33 21.62 -29.07
N ALA A 198 17.76 21.05 -30.16
CA ALA A 198 16.33 21.08 -30.43
C ALA A 198 15.81 19.76 -30.96
N LEU A 199 14.61 19.39 -30.52
CA LEU A 199 13.85 18.23 -31.07
C LEU A 199 12.91 18.72 -32.17
N ILE A 200 13.06 18.16 -33.39
CA ILE A 200 12.26 18.48 -34.54
C ILE A 200 11.64 17.23 -35.10
N PHE A 201 10.37 17.28 -35.46
CA PHE A 201 9.62 16.21 -36.09
C PHE A 201 9.28 16.56 -37.54
N ASN A 202 9.46 15.60 -38.45
CA ASN A 202 8.90 15.68 -39.78
C ASN A 202 7.43 15.26 -39.77
N LEU A 203 6.58 16.03 -40.42
CA LEU A 203 5.16 15.76 -40.57
C LEU A 203 4.83 15.11 -41.92
N ASN A 204 3.68 14.43 -41.98
CA ASN A 204 3.20 13.76 -43.17
C ASN A 204 2.84 14.69 -44.34
N ASN A 205 2.71 15.99 -44.10
CA ASN A 205 2.53 17.03 -45.10
C ASN A 205 3.85 17.66 -45.57
N GLY A 206 5.00 17.17 -45.07
CA GLY A 206 6.33 17.68 -45.40
C GLY A 206 6.79 18.91 -44.57
N GLU A 207 5.95 19.35 -43.64
CA GLU A 207 6.31 20.43 -42.72
C GLU A 207 7.11 19.91 -41.51
N LEU A 208 7.71 20.86 -40.75
CA LEU A 208 8.43 20.58 -39.53
C LEU A 208 7.64 21.06 -38.32
N ALA A 209 7.65 20.28 -37.24
CA ALA A 209 7.07 20.70 -35.96
C ALA A 209 8.08 20.58 -34.81
N THR A 210 7.93 21.45 -33.82
CA THR A 210 8.71 21.43 -32.57
C THR A 210 7.78 21.45 -31.38
N LEU A 211 8.28 21.10 -30.19
CA LEU A 211 7.53 21.25 -28.96
C LEU A 211 7.12 22.72 -28.74
N ILE A 212 5.91 22.94 -28.20
CA ILE A 212 5.50 24.27 -27.72
C ILE A 212 6.43 24.73 -26.58
N ASN A 213 6.76 23.78 -25.68
CA ASN A 213 7.71 24.00 -24.60
C ASN A 213 9.01 23.18 -24.85
N PRO A 214 10.03 23.75 -25.47
CA PRO A 214 11.27 23.03 -25.79
C PRO A 214 12.02 22.47 -24.58
N GLU A 215 11.82 23.04 -23.37
CA GLU A 215 12.48 22.62 -22.13
C GLU A 215 12.01 21.22 -21.68
N GLN A 216 10.90 20.72 -22.21
CA GLN A 216 10.45 19.35 -21.95
C GLN A 216 11.38 18.30 -22.59
N TYR A 217 12.12 18.66 -23.64
CA TYR A 217 13.10 17.76 -24.24
C TYR A 217 14.38 17.71 -23.39
N ILE A 218 14.66 16.55 -22.79
CA ILE A 218 15.80 16.34 -21.90
C ILE A 218 16.98 15.69 -22.62
N GLY A 219 16.72 14.79 -23.57
CA GLY A 219 17.79 14.05 -24.25
C GLY A 219 17.29 12.79 -24.96
N LEU A 220 18.22 11.89 -25.20
CA LEU A 220 18.00 10.65 -25.94
C LEU A 220 18.62 9.47 -25.19
N SER A 221 17.95 8.30 -25.28
CA SER A 221 18.56 7.03 -24.92
C SER A 221 19.63 6.61 -25.97
N GLU A 222 20.42 5.63 -25.64
CA GLU A 222 21.42 5.04 -26.55
C GLU A 222 20.78 4.49 -27.83
N ASN A 223 19.56 3.97 -27.76
CA ASN A 223 18.75 3.49 -28.89
C ASN A 223 18.03 4.61 -29.67
N GLY A 224 18.22 5.86 -29.25
CA GLY A 224 17.60 7.01 -29.90
C GLY A 224 16.16 7.30 -29.48
N ASN A 225 15.63 6.69 -28.43
CA ASN A 225 14.34 7.07 -27.87
C ASN A 225 14.40 8.50 -27.32
N ILE A 226 13.34 9.25 -27.54
CA ILE A 226 13.22 10.65 -27.09
C ILE A 226 12.85 10.65 -25.62
N LEU A 227 13.64 11.31 -24.78
CA LEU A 227 13.33 11.52 -23.37
C LEU A 227 12.72 12.91 -23.17
N LEU A 228 11.50 12.95 -22.66
CA LEU A 228 10.81 14.16 -22.24
C LEU A 228 10.63 14.19 -20.73
N LYS A 229 10.46 15.41 -20.17
CA LYS A 229 10.10 15.64 -18.77
C LYS A 229 8.87 16.55 -18.68
N ASN A 230 7.90 16.14 -17.83
CA ASN A 230 6.68 16.89 -17.58
C ASN A 230 6.20 16.67 -16.14
N ASN A 231 5.95 17.77 -15.40
CA ASN A 231 5.56 17.71 -13.96
C ASN A 231 6.53 16.88 -13.09
N ASP A 232 7.83 17.01 -13.34
CA ASP A 232 8.93 16.28 -12.69
C ASP A 232 9.00 14.77 -12.98
N LEU A 233 8.11 14.23 -13.81
CA LEU A 233 8.14 12.87 -14.33
C LEU A 233 8.75 12.79 -15.72
N HIS A 234 9.41 11.69 -16.02
CA HIS A 234 9.98 11.42 -17.34
C HIS A 234 9.10 10.50 -18.18
N LEU A 235 9.21 10.62 -19.48
CA LEU A 235 8.64 9.66 -20.43
C LEU A 235 9.57 9.51 -21.64
N GLU A 236 9.57 8.29 -22.21
CA GLU A 236 10.26 8.01 -23.46
C GLU A 236 9.26 7.86 -24.61
N ILE A 237 9.49 8.51 -25.73
CA ILE A 237 8.82 8.22 -26.99
C ILE A 237 9.74 7.28 -27.80
N VAL A 238 9.26 6.05 -28.02
CA VAL A 238 9.96 5.06 -28.82
C VAL A 238 9.46 5.17 -30.26
N CYS A 239 10.30 5.67 -31.14
CA CYS A 239 10.01 5.78 -32.57
C CYS A 239 10.71 4.62 -33.31
N ASP A 240 9.93 3.79 -33.99
CA ASP A 240 10.41 2.68 -34.80
C ASP A 240 9.41 2.45 -35.95
N GLN A 241 9.75 2.94 -37.13
CA GLN A 241 8.86 2.90 -38.30
C GLN A 241 8.69 1.50 -38.88
N GLU A 242 9.67 0.62 -38.68
CA GLU A 242 9.60 -0.75 -39.22
C GLU A 242 8.69 -1.63 -38.33
N ARG A 243 8.70 -1.39 -37.03
CA ARG A 243 7.92 -2.17 -36.08
C ARG A 243 6.57 -1.54 -35.70
N SER A 244 6.42 -0.23 -35.86
CA SER A 244 5.17 0.44 -35.57
C SER A 244 4.09 0.05 -36.59
N LEU A 245 2.93 -0.33 -36.10
CA LEU A 245 1.74 -0.60 -36.93
C LEU A 245 0.91 0.65 -37.18
N HIS A 246 1.26 1.77 -36.53
CA HIS A 246 0.59 3.06 -36.72
C HIS A 246 1.42 4.00 -37.61
N LYS A 247 0.73 4.79 -38.46
CA LYS A 247 1.33 5.71 -39.44
C LYS A 247 2.29 6.75 -38.84
N SER A 248 2.17 7.09 -37.56
CA SER A 248 3.07 8.05 -36.87
C SER A 248 4.47 7.49 -36.65
N GLY A 249 4.69 6.18 -36.78
CA GLY A 249 5.96 5.56 -36.46
C GLY A 249 6.25 5.48 -34.95
N ILE A 250 5.34 5.94 -34.09
CA ILE A 250 5.46 5.75 -32.65
C ILE A 250 5.15 4.27 -32.33
N PHE A 251 6.15 3.59 -31.79
CA PHE A 251 6.04 2.18 -31.42
C PHE A 251 5.52 2.01 -29.98
N ASP A 252 5.95 2.88 -29.07
CA ASP A 252 5.51 2.89 -27.69
C ASP A 252 5.75 4.25 -27.02
N VAL A 253 5.09 4.47 -25.88
CA VAL A 253 5.37 5.55 -24.94
C VAL A 253 5.63 4.90 -23.59
N ILE A 254 6.86 5.01 -23.10
CA ILE A 254 7.28 4.43 -21.82
C ILE A 254 7.21 5.52 -20.76
N LEU A 255 6.38 5.34 -19.75
CA LEU A 255 6.20 6.30 -18.66
C LEU A 255 7.04 5.90 -17.44
N GLU A 256 7.62 6.91 -16.79
CA GLU A 256 8.05 6.78 -15.40
C GLU A 256 6.80 6.62 -14.55
N SER A 257 6.64 5.46 -13.90
CA SER A 257 5.35 4.98 -13.39
C SER A 257 5.35 4.79 -11.88
N ALA A 258 5.76 3.64 -11.35
CA ALA A 258 5.86 3.42 -9.91
C ALA A 258 7.07 4.17 -9.36
N ILE A 259 6.87 5.37 -8.84
CA ILE A 259 7.97 6.19 -8.28
C ILE A 259 8.50 5.55 -7.01
N THR A 260 7.59 5.07 -6.16
CA THR A 260 7.92 4.34 -4.95
C THR A 260 7.17 3.01 -4.89
N THR A 261 7.76 2.01 -4.23
CA THR A 261 7.15 0.71 -3.97
C THR A 261 7.28 0.37 -2.49
N ILE A 262 6.17 0.05 -1.84
CA ILE A 262 6.15 -0.47 -0.48
C ILE A 262 6.17 -2.00 -0.55
N VAL A 263 7.25 -2.59 -0.04
CA VAL A 263 7.36 -4.04 0.16
C VAL A 263 6.78 -4.37 1.53
N ASP A 264 5.70 -5.13 1.54
CA ASP A 264 4.79 -5.22 2.66
C ASP A 264 4.95 -6.52 3.46
N PHE A 265 5.27 -6.39 4.76
CA PHE A 265 5.29 -7.48 5.74
C PHE A 265 3.97 -7.57 6.54
N GLU A 266 3.04 -6.65 6.29
CA GLU A 266 1.83 -6.47 7.09
C GLU A 266 0.59 -7.02 6.37
N ASP A 267 -0.41 -6.22 6.01
CA ASP A 267 -1.74 -6.65 5.58
C ASP A 267 -1.78 -7.56 4.36
N SER A 268 -0.86 -7.42 3.43
CA SER A 268 -0.77 -8.27 2.25
C SER A 268 0.10 -9.53 2.43
N ALA A 269 0.72 -9.71 3.60
CA ALA A 269 1.53 -10.88 3.93
C ALA A 269 0.79 -11.86 4.85
N SER A 270 1.11 -13.16 4.75
CA SER A 270 0.50 -14.23 5.54
C SER A 270 1.56 -15.14 6.15
N THR A 271 2.53 -14.56 6.83
CA THR A 271 3.60 -15.30 7.50
C THR A 271 3.17 -15.77 8.89
N VAL A 272 3.08 -17.08 9.10
CA VAL A 272 2.68 -17.69 10.39
C VAL A 272 3.72 -18.67 10.94
N THR A 273 4.71 -19.06 10.13
CA THR A 273 5.84 -19.88 10.55
C THR A 273 7.15 -19.11 10.46
N ASN A 274 8.19 -19.60 11.16
CA ASN A 274 9.51 -18.98 11.13
C ASN A 274 10.10 -19.03 9.71
N GLU A 275 9.90 -20.13 8.99
CA GLU A 275 10.37 -20.32 7.62
C GLU A 275 9.72 -19.33 6.66
N GLU A 276 8.40 -19.12 6.77
CA GLU A 276 7.67 -18.13 5.96
C GLU A 276 8.19 -16.72 6.22
N LYS A 277 8.43 -16.36 7.48
CA LYS A 277 8.97 -15.04 7.85
C LYS A 277 10.42 -14.86 7.37
N ILE A 278 11.26 -15.87 7.52
CA ILE A 278 12.65 -15.87 6.99
C ILE A 278 12.64 -15.74 5.46
N HIS A 279 11.73 -16.44 4.77
CA HIS A 279 11.58 -16.29 3.32
C HIS A 279 11.23 -14.85 2.92
N ALA A 280 10.34 -14.22 3.67
CA ALA A 280 9.98 -12.81 3.47
C ALA A 280 11.21 -11.88 3.68
N TYR A 281 11.97 -12.06 4.76
CA TYR A 281 13.20 -11.32 5.00
C TYR A 281 14.25 -11.57 3.91
N ARG A 282 14.37 -12.80 3.41
CA ARG A 282 15.30 -13.14 2.31
C ARG A 282 14.95 -12.43 1.02
N ASN A 283 13.67 -12.28 0.70
CA ASN A 283 13.24 -11.50 -0.47
C ASN A 283 13.61 -10.01 -0.31
N TYR A 284 13.46 -9.45 0.88
CA TYR A 284 13.88 -8.07 1.15
C TYR A 284 15.40 -7.91 1.13
N LEU A 285 16.14 -8.90 1.65
CA LEU A 285 17.61 -8.94 1.57
C LEU A 285 18.10 -8.90 0.12
N GLY A 286 17.50 -9.72 -0.75
CA GLY A 286 17.83 -9.74 -2.17
C GLY A 286 17.56 -8.40 -2.88
N LEU A 287 16.54 -7.66 -2.45
CA LEU A 287 16.30 -6.29 -2.93
C LEU A 287 17.42 -5.33 -2.51
N MET A 288 17.79 -5.34 -1.22
CA MET A 288 18.80 -4.42 -0.68
C MET A 288 20.21 -4.75 -1.17
N ARG A 289 20.49 -6.02 -1.49
CA ARG A 289 21.74 -6.47 -2.12
C ARG A 289 21.75 -6.32 -3.64
N ARG A 290 20.62 -6.07 -4.26
CA ARG A 290 20.46 -6.00 -5.72
C ARG A 290 20.68 -7.34 -6.43
N ASP A 291 20.54 -8.46 -5.74
CA ASP A 291 20.72 -9.81 -6.28
C ASP A 291 19.43 -10.64 -6.33
N LEU A 292 18.28 -10.03 -5.99
CA LEU A 292 16.98 -10.68 -6.11
C LEU A 292 16.71 -11.09 -7.57
N ASN A 293 16.43 -12.37 -7.77
CA ASN A 293 16.11 -12.92 -9.09
C ASN A 293 15.00 -13.98 -8.97
N SER A 294 14.23 -14.18 -10.00
CA SER A 294 13.16 -15.18 -10.04
C SER A 294 13.12 -15.86 -11.39
N THR A 295 13.11 -17.19 -11.37
CA THR A 295 13.01 -18.02 -12.57
C THR A 295 11.66 -18.75 -12.57
N PHE A 296 10.92 -18.65 -13.67
CA PHE A 296 9.63 -19.30 -13.83
C PHE A 296 9.38 -19.70 -15.29
N THR A 297 8.49 -20.66 -15.47
CA THR A 297 8.11 -21.13 -16.83
C THR A 297 6.84 -20.43 -17.29
N LYS A 298 6.86 -19.85 -18.49
CA LYS A 298 5.70 -19.27 -19.17
C LYS A 298 5.67 -19.75 -20.61
N ASN A 299 4.56 -20.34 -21.03
CA ASN A 299 4.37 -20.88 -22.40
C ASN A 299 5.49 -21.86 -22.83
N GLY A 300 5.98 -22.71 -21.91
CA GLY A 300 7.06 -23.66 -22.16
C GLY A 300 8.47 -23.08 -22.16
N HIS A 301 8.62 -21.77 -21.99
CA HIS A 301 9.94 -21.10 -21.92
C HIS A 301 10.29 -20.73 -20.48
N THR A 302 11.53 -21.02 -20.09
CA THR A 302 12.07 -20.58 -18.81
C THR A 302 12.48 -19.11 -18.90
N ILE A 303 11.86 -18.28 -18.06
CA ILE A 303 12.11 -16.83 -17.99
C ILE A 303 12.82 -16.56 -16.67
N SER A 304 13.98 -15.92 -16.72
CA SER A 304 14.66 -15.39 -15.55
C SER A 304 14.45 -13.87 -15.50
N ARG A 305 14.08 -13.36 -14.33
CA ARG A 305 13.93 -11.92 -14.06
C ARG A 305 14.82 -11.49 -12.92
N SER A 306 15.45 -10.34 -13.09
CA SER A 306 16.25 -9.66 -12.09
C SER A 306 15.82 -8.20 -11.98
N LEU A 307 16.44 -7.46 -11.07
CA LEU A 307 16.23 -6.02 -10.95
C LEU A 307 16.78 -5.29 -12.18
N ASN A 308 16.01 -4.33 -12.67
CA ASN A 308 16.41 -3.51 -13.81
C ASN A 308 17.65 -2.69 -13.47
N LYS A 309 18.51 -2.52 -14.47
CA LYS A 309 19.61 -1.54 -14.41
C LYS A 309 19.07 -0.12 -14.62
N ASP A 310 19.84 0.86 -14.16
CA ASP A 310 19.55 2.26 -14.47
C ASP A 310 19.56 2.49 -15.99
N LYS A 311 18.70 3.41 -16.45
CA LYS A 311 18.57 3.77 -17.87
C LYS A 311 19.52 4.90 -18.18
N GLU A 312 20.33 4.74 -19.23
CA GLU A 312 21.32 5.73 -19.64
C GLU A 312 20.82 6.62 -20.77
N TYR A 313 21.12 7.90 -20.67
CA TYR A 313 20.73 8.95 -21.62
C TYR A 313 21.88 9.89 -21.90
N THR A 314 21.76 10.59 -23.01
CA THR A 314 22.62 11.73 -23.37
C THR A 314 21.76 12.99 -23.45
N ASP A 315 22.10 14.01 -22.66
CA ASP A 315 21.37 15.29 -22.66
C ASP A 315 21.60 16.10 -23.94
N VAL A 316 20.91 17.23 -24.03
CA VAL A 316 20.99 18.16 -25.17
C VAL A 316 22.38 18.72 -25.42
N ASN A 317 23.27 18.70 -24.43
CA ASN A 317 24.67 19.17 -24.49
C ASN A 317 25.67 18.04 -24.75
N GLY A 318 25.21 16.80 -24.93
CA GLY A 318 26.04 15.61 -25.13
C GLY A 318 26.57 14.98 -23.83
N LYS A 319 26.12 15.43 -22.65
CA LYS A 319 26.52 14.87 -21.37
C LYS A 319 25.69 13.62 -21.05
N LYS A 320 26.36 12.54 -20.65
CA LYS A 320 25.71 11.31 -20.19
C LYS A 320 25.16 11.46 -18.77
N PHE A 321 23.97 10.92 -18.53
CA PHE A 321 23.35 10.81 -17.22
C PHE A 321 22.47 9.54 -17.15
N SER A 322 22.10 9.12 -15.96
CA SER A 322 21.24 7.96 -15.76
C SER A 322 20.01 8.30 -14.91
N LEU A 323 18.90 7.59 -15.19
CA LEU A 323 17.70 7.57 -14.39
C LEU A 323 17.52 6.19 -13.79
N SER A 324 16.97 6.12 -12.57
CA SER A 324 16.78 4.85 -11.88
C SER A 324 15.91 3.90 -12.69
N GLY A 325 16.37 2.66 -12.86
CA GLY A 325 15.63 1.59 -13.52
C GLY A 325 14.59 0.93 -12.63
N THR A 326 14.66 1.20 -11.31
CA THR A 326 13.78 0.63 -10.29
C THR A 326 13.11 1.72 -9.46
N SER A 327 11.93 1.43 -8.91
CA SER A 327 11.28 2.32 -7.95
C SER A 327 12.06 2.37 -6.63
N LEU A 328 11.99 3.51 -5.92
CA LEU A 328 12.50 3.61 -4.56
C LEU A 328 11.70 2.67 -3.66
N THR A 329 12.36 1.76 -2.99
CA THR A 329 11.73 0.74 -2.14
C THR A 329 11.63 1.24 -0.70
N LEU A 330 10.40 1.20 -0.16
CA LEU A 330 10.07 1.34 1.25
C LEU A 330 9.67 -0.03 1.78
N VAL A 331 9.84 -0.28 3.07
CA VAL A 331 9.35 -1.50 3.74
C VAL A 331 8.25 -1.16 4.73
N ARG A 332 7.11 -1.89 4.68
CA ARG A 332 6.09 -1.79 5.73
C ARG A 332 6.29 -2.92 6.73
N ASN A 333 6.74 -2.58 7.95
CA ASN A 333 6.85 -3.51 9.06
C ASN A 333 5.48 -3.76 9.68
N VAL A 334 5.36 -4.80 10.52
CA VAL A 334 4.09 -5.07 11.21
C VAL A 334 3.77 -4.04 12.31
N GLY A 335 2.51 -3.97 12.69
CA GLY A 335 2.01 -3.12 13.78
C GLY A 335 2.56 -3.54 15.15
N ILE A 336 2.36 -2.68 16.15
CA ILE A 336 2.86 -2.94 17.51
C ILE A 336 2.08 -4.03 18.27
N HIS A 337 0.91 -4.43 17.75
CA HIS A 337 0.07 -5.49 18.34
C HIS A 337 0.55 -6.90 17.99
N MET A 338 1.40 -7.04 16.98
CA MET A 338 1.90 -8.35 16.53
C MET A 338 2.99 -8.90 17.45
N THR A 339 2.94 -10.22 17.66
CA THR A 339 3.96 -10.95 18.44
C THR A 339 4.53 -12.12 17.65
N THR A 340 5.75 -12.53 17.98
CA THR A 340 6.44 -13.65 17.33
C THR A 340 7.05 -14.61 18.34
N LYS A 341 7.15 -15.89 17.95
CA LYS A 341 7.88 -16.93 18.68
C LYS A 341 9.24 -17.27 18.07
N MET A 342 9.62 -16.60 16.98
CA MET A 342 10.93 -16.76 16.34
C MET A 342 12.07 -16.36 17.28
N VAL A 343 11.81 -15.35 18.10
CA VAL A 343 12.62 -14.95 19.26
C VAL A 343 11.69 -14.91 20.46
N ARG A 344 12.06 -15.59 21.55
CA ARG A 344 11.25 -15.70 22.78
C ARG A 344 12.03 -15.24 23.98
N ASN A 345 11.33 -14.80 25.01
CA ASN A 345 11.92 -14.63 26.34
C ASN A 345 12.31 -15.98 26.96
N LEU A 346 13.11 -15.97 28.03
CA LEU A 346 13.54 -17.21 28.70
C LEU A 346 12.38 -18.04 29.26
N ASP A 347 11.24 -17.39 29.60
CA ASP A 347 9.99 -18.02 30.07
C ASP A 347 9.11 -18.56 28.92
N ASP A 348 9.62 -18.61 27.69
CA ASP A 348 8.92 -19.01 26.45
C ASP A 348 7.81 -18.06 25.98
N SER A 349 7.63 -16.91 26.62
CA SER A 349 6.70 -15.88 26.13
C SER A 349 7.18 -15.27 24.81
N ALA A 350 6.21 -14.96 23.94
CA ALA A 350 6.45 -14.32 22.65
C ALA A 350 6.96 -12.88 22.83
N THR A 351 7.73 -12.40 21.87
CA THR A 351 8.22 -11.02 21.84
C THR A 351 7.44 -10.16 20.83
N PRO A 352 7.41 -8.82 21.00
CA PRO A 352 6.77 -7.93 20.01
C PRO A 352 7.47 -8.04 18.63
N GLU A 353 6.74 -8.51 17.63
CA GLU A 353 7.25 -8.70 16.27
C GLU A 353 7.67 -7.38 15.63
N GLY A 354 6.98 -6.28 15.93
CA GLY A 354 7.33 -4.96 15.42
C GLY A 354 8.71 -4.46 15.86
N ILE A 355 9.23 -4.92 17.01
CA ILE A 355 10.62 -4.65 17.45
C ILE A 355 11.60 -5.49 16.61
N LEU A 356 11.28 -6.77 16.42
CA LEU A 356 12.10 -7.66 15.59
C LEU A 356 12.19 -7.14 14.16
N ASP A 357 11.06 -6.77 13.56
CA ASP A 357 11.03 -6.19 12.22
C ASP A 357 11.90 -4.93 12.11
N ALA A 358 11.80 -4.01 13.09
CA ALA A 358 12.61 -2.79 13.07
C ALA A 358 14.12 -3.09 13.08
N MET A 359 14.55 -4.09 13.85
CA MET A 359 15.95 -4.52 13.91
C MET A 359 16.39 -5.24 12.64
N VAL A 360 15.63 -6.24 12.17
CA VAL A 360 16.01 -7.09 11.03
C VAL A 360 15.95 -6.33 9.72
N THR A 361 14.89 -5.57 9.46
CA THR A 361 14.76 -4.80 8.22
C THR A 361 15.81 -3.69 8.14
N SER A 362 16.19 -3.10 9.27
CA SER A 362 17.29 -2.13 9.33
C SER A 362 18.64 -2.77 9.11
N LEU A 363 18.92 -3.95 9.73
CA LEU A 363 20.15 -4.70 9.48
C LEU A 363 20.30 -5.07 8.00
N ILE A 364 19.21 -5.57 7.38
CA ILE A 364 19.19 -5.89 5.95
C ILE A 364 19.46 -4.63 5.10
N ALA A 365 18.86 -3.51 5.44
CA ALA A 365 19.03 -2.27 4.67
C ALA A 365 20.42 -1.64 4.77
N LEU A 366 21.30 -2.11 5.70
CA LEU A 366 22.72 -1.74 5.72
C LEU A 366 23.44 -2.09 4.40
N HIS A 367 23.00 -3.14 3.71
CA HIS A 367 23.55 -3.46 2.39
C HIS A 367 23.34 -2.34 1.39
N ASP A 368 22.13 -1.74 1.35
CA ASP A 368 21.87 -0.59 0.47
C ASP A 368 22.61 0.67 0.93
N LEU A 369 22.77 0.91 2.24
CA LEU A 369 23.57 2.04 2.71
C LEU A 369 25.01 2.01 2.21
N LYS A 370 25.59 0.80 2.02
CA LYS A 370 26.89 0.63 1.39
C LYS A 370 26.84 0.86 -0.13
N LEU A 371 25.79 0.35 -0.80
CA LEU A 371 25.65 0.42 -2.26
C LEU A 371 25.12 1.77 -2.76
N LYS A 372 24.22 2.41 -2.00
CA LYS A 372 23.51 3.66 -2.34
C LYS A 372 22.76 3.58 -3.67
N VAL A 373 22.08 2.47 -3.92
CA VAL A 373 21.32 2.23 -5.14
C VAL A 373 19.84 2.44 -4.92
N ASN A 374 19.25 1.87 -3.84
CA ASN A 374 17.88 2.13 -3.48
C ASN A 374 17.74 3.57 -2.98
N SER A 375 18.45 3.93 -1.91
CA SER A 375 18.48 5.30 -1.40
C SER A 375 19.80 5.99 -1.73
N LYS A 376 19.77 6.96 -2.64
CA LYS A 376 20.94 7.79 -2.99
C LYS A 376 21.36 8.73 -1.88
N LYS A 377 20.38 9.09 -1.00
CA LYS A 377 20.61 9.94 0.19
C LYS A 377 21.07 9.13 1.42
N GLY A 378 21.09 7.80 1.32
CA GLY A 378 21.50 6.94 2.43
C GLY A 378 20.50 6.94 3.59
N SER A 379 19.23 6.84 3.30
CA SER A 379 18.13 6.70 4.24
C SER A 379 17.45 5.33 4.12
N MET A 380 16.83 4.89 5.19
CA MET A 380 16.01 3.68 5.25
C MET A 380 14.56 4.08 5.50
N TYR A 381 13.65 3.66 4.62
CA TYR A 381 12.25 4.10 4.63
C TYR A 381 11.35 3.00 5.18
N ILE A 382 10.81 3.20 6.38
CA ILE A 382 9.95 2.23 7.08
C ILE A 382 8.54 2.81 7.22
N VAL A 383 7.55 2.11 6.67
CA VAL A 383 6.15 2.40 6.89
C VAL A 383 5.70 1.70 8.16
N LYS A 384 5.05 2.42 9.07
CA LYS A 384 4.53 1.87 10.31
C LYS A 384 2.99 1.94 10.32
N PRO A 385 2.32 0.77 10.23
CA PRO A 385 0.87 0.69 10.18
C PRO A 385 0.25 0.72 11.58
N LYS A 386 -1.07 0.96 11.61
CA LYS A 386 -1.95 0.72 12.76
C LYS A 386 -1.46 1.35 14.08
N LEU A 387 -0.92 2.59 13.99
CA LEU A 387 -0.56 3.39 15.16
C LEU A 387 -1.79 4.14 15.69
N HIS A 388 -2.04 4.05 17.00
CA HIS A 388 -3.14 4.70 17.68
C HIS A 388 -2.66 5.93 18.47
N GLY A 389 -2.42 7.02 17.73
CA GLY A 389 -2.11 8.34 18.29
C GLY A 389 -0.63 8.60 18.58
N PRO A 390 -0.32 9.79 19.13
CA PRO A 390 1.05 10.30 19.23
C PRO A 390 1.97 9.50 20.16
N ASP A 391 1.43 8.86 21.19
CA ASP A 391 2.24 8.06 22.13
C ASP A 391 2.91 6.88 21.40
N GLU A 392 2.19 6.23 20.49
CA GLU A 392 2.71 5.11 19.72
C GLU A 392 3.67 5.54 18.63
N VAL A 393 3.44 6.73 18.05
CA VAL A 393 4.41 7.35 17.15
C VAL A 393 5.70 7.67 17.91
N LYS A 394 5.60 8.30 19.08
CA LYS A 394 6.75 8.59 19.94
C LYS A 394 7.53 7.32 20.31
N TYR A 395 6.83 6.29 20.76
CA TYR A 395 7.42 4.97 21.03
C TYR A 395 8.22 4.45 19.82
N THR A 396 7.66 4.57 18.62
CA THR A 396 8.33 4.13 17.39
C THR A 396 9.58 4.97 17.09
N MET A 397 9.55 6.28 17.34
CA MET A 397 10.72 7.16 17.18
C MET A 397 11.84 6.85 18.16
N ASP A 398 11.48 6.56 19.41
CA ASP A 398 12.42 6.17 20.45
C ASP A 398 13.05 4.79 20.13
N LEU A 399 12.25 3.85 19.61
CA LEU A 399 12.71 2.54 19.12
C LEU A 399 13.70 2.72 17.97
N PHE A 400 13.36 3.51 16.94
CA PHE A 400 14.23 3.76 15.78
C PHE A 400 15.57 4.37 16.21
N SER A 401 15.55 5.29 17.18
CA SER A 401 16.78 5.88 17.73
C SER A 401 17.66 4.83 18.43
N SER A 402 17.05 3.84 19.08
CA SER A 402 17.79 2.73 19.72
C SER A 402 18.31 1.74 18.69
N VAL A 403 17.55 1.44 17.62
CA VAL A 403 17.99 0.60 16.49
C VAL A 403 19.18 1.24 15.79
N GLU A 404 19.13 2.55 15.50
CA GLU A 404 20.25 3.27 14.89
C GLU A 404 21.53 3.17 15.73
N LYS A 405 21.40 3.32 17.05
CA LYS A 405 22.53 3.17 17.98
C LYS A 405 23.08 1.74 17.97
N ALA A 406 22.19 0.74 18.03
CA ALA A 406 22.56 -0.67 18.03
C ALA A 406 23.31 -1.08 16.74
N LEU A 407 22.89 -0.55 15.59
CA LEU A 407 23.51 -0.82 14.30
C LEU A 407 24.64 0.15 13.91
N SER A 408 25.01 1.07 14.81
CA SER A 408 26.07 2.08 14.62
C SER A 408 25.88 2.94 13.36
N ILE A 409 24.63 3.27 13.03
CA ILE A 409 24.28 4.14 11.91
C ILE A 409 23.95 5.56 12.36
N ARG A 410 24.05 6.50 11.42
CA ARG A 410 23.80 7.92 11.68
C ARG A 410 22.37 8.15 12.23
N LYS A 411 22.23 9.05 13.20
CA LYS A 411 20.93 9.49 13.72
C LYS A 411 20.01 9.97 12.57
N ASN A 412 18.74 9.63 12.67
CA ASN A 412 17.69 9.96 11.69
C ASN A 412 17.91 9.32 10.29
N THR A 413 18.68 8.25 10.19
CA THR A 413 18.76 7.42 8.98
C THR A 413 17.47 6.64 8.74
N LEU A 414 16.86 6.10 9.81
CA LEU A 414 15.56 5.47 9.75
C LEU A 414 14.47 6.55 9.63
N LYS A 415 13.75 6.52 8.51
CA LYS A 415 12.61 7.40 8.23
C LYS A 415 11.31 6.66 8.48
N ILE A 416 10.25 7.39 8.79
CA ILE A 416 8.94 6.82 9.04
C ILE A 416 7.88 7.33 8.06
N GLY A 417 7.10 6.40 7.49
CA GLY A 417 5.80 6.69 6.92
C GLY A 417 4.72 6.38 7.97
N VAL A 418 3.93 7.36 8.33
CA VAL A 418 2.82 7.21 9.29
C VAL A 418 1.53 6.96 8.52
N MET A 419 0.88 5.82 8.80
CA MET A 419 -0.44 5.55 8.27
C MET A 419 -1.50 6.25 9.14
N ASP A 420 -2.28 7.13 8.52
CA ASP A 420 -3.48 7.73 9.10
C ASP A 420 -4.66 6.80 8.84
N GLU A 421 -4.72 5.71 9.60
CA GLU A 421 -5.66 4.62 9.38
C GLU A 421 -6.36 4.11 10.64
N GLU A 422 -6.10 4.77 11.78
CA GLU A 422 -6.80 4.52 13.03
C GLU A 422 -7.43 5.82 13.52
N ARG A 423 -8.65 5.76 14.06
CA ARG A 423 -9.43 6.93 14.44
C ARG A 423 -8.68 7.85 15.41
N ARG A 424 -7.97 7.28 16.38
CA ARG A 424 -7.18 8.06 17.34
C ARG A 424 -6.03 8.80 16.66
N THR A 425 -5.40 8.23 15.64
CA THR A 425 -4.37 8.91 14.84
C THR A 425 -4.98 10.03 13.99
N THR A 426 -6.11 9.79 13.34
CA THR A 426 -6.83 10.84 12.57
C THR A 426 -7.14 12.06 13.43
N LEU A 427 -7.69 11.86 14.64
CA LEU A 427 -8.06 12.96 15.55
C LEU A 427 -6.85 13.67 16.18
N ASN A 428 -5.67 13.06 16.14
CA ASN A 428 -4.43 13.56 16.69
C ASN A 428 -3.31 13.71 15.63
N LEU A 429 -3.65 13.80 14.34
CA LEU A 429 -2.67 13.70 13.26
C LEU A 429 -1.55 14.73 13.40
N LYS A 430 -1.85 15.97 13.77
CA LYS A 430 -0.83 17.01 13.98
C LYS A 430 0.14 16.63 15.09
N ALA A 431 -0.33 16.06 16.20
CA ALA A 431 0.51 15.57 17.28
C ALA A 431 1.35 14.34 16.86
N CYS A 432 0.79 13.44 16.04
CA CYS A 432 1.53 12.31 15.46
C CYS A 432 2.69 12.80 14.58
N ILE A 433 2.43 13.79 13.70
CA ILE A 433 3.47 14.40 12.87
C ILE A 433 4.53 15.10 13.72
N TYR A 434 4.13 15.76 14.82
CA TYR A 434 5.06 16.42 15.72
C TYR A 434 6.06 15.44 16.36
N GLU A 435 5.61 14.28 16.82
CA GLU A 435 6.48 13.26 17.40
C GLU A 435 7.46 12.69 16.33
N ALA A 436 7.05 12.61 15.08
CA ALA A 436 7.86 12.09 13.99
C ALA A 436 8.58 13.17 13.16
N ARG A 437 8.51 14.46 13.53
CA ARG A 437 8.87 15.61 12.69
C ARG A 437 10.26 15.60 12.06
N ASP A 438 11.23 14.90 12.68
CA ASP A 438 12.61 14.82 12.19
C ASP A 438 12.85 13.58 11.31
N ARG A 439 11.84 12.69 11.17
CA ARG A 439 11.97 11.41 10.44
C ARG A 439 10.84 11.15 9.44
N ILE A 440 9.75 11.92 9.50
CA ILE A 440 8.54 11.64 8.73
C ILE A 440 8.75 11.88 7.24
N ILE A 441 8.41 10.86 6.43
CA ILE A 441 8.53 10.92 4.96
C ILE A 441 7.20 10.75 4.26
N PHE A 442 6.16 10.29 4.92
CA PHE A 442 4.80 10.42 4.44
C PHE A 442 3.75 10.32 5.56
N ILE A 443 2.57 10.83 5.27
CA ILE A 443 1.30 10.47 5.86
C ILE A 443 0.40 9.91 4.75
N ASN A 444 -0.39 8.88 5.05
CA ASN A 444 -1.28 8.28 4.06
C ASN A 444 -2.63 7.93 4.68
N THR A 445 -3.73 8.24 4.00
CA THR A 445 -5.07 7.84 4.39
C THR A 445 -5.33 6.38 4.01
N GLY A 446 -5.09 5.46 4.95
CA GLY A 446 -5.47 4.05 4.85
C GLY A 446 -6.96 3.87 5.14
N PHE A 447 -7.82 4.31 4.23
CA PHE A 447 -9.26 4.42 4.47
C PHE A 447 -9.96 3.09 4.79
N LEU A 448 -9.40 1.96 4.37
CA LEU A 448 -9.96 0.63 4.66
C LEU A 448 -9.85 0.33 6.15
N ASP A 449 -8.67 0.35 6.72
CA ASP A 449 -8.46 0.20 8.15
C ASP A 449 -9.17 1.29 8.96
N ARG A 450 -9.13 2.54 8.48
CA ARG A 450 -9.82 3.66 9.14
C ARG A 450 -11.33 3.42 9.25
N THR A 451 -11.94 2.84 8.21
CA THR A 451 -13.36 2.44 8.24
C THR A 451 -13.60 1.30 9.22
N GLY A 452 -12.72 0.29 9.24
CA GLY A 452 -12.79 -0.81 10.20
C GLY A 452 -12.69 -0.34 11.65
N ASP A 453 -11.79 0.60 11.92
CA ASP A 453 -11.64 1.21 13.25
C ASP A 453 -12.82 2.12 13.63
N GLU A 454 -13.42 2.85 12.68
CA GLU A 454 -14.65 3.61 12.95
C GLU A 454 -15.78 2.70 13.41
N ILE A 455 -15.99 1.56 12.74
CA ILE A 455 -17.01 0.57 13.12
C ILE A 455 -16.71 0.01 14.51
N HIS A 456 -15.46 -0.40 14.76
CA HIS A 456 -15.06 -1.01 16.02
C HIS A 456 -15.16 -0.01 17.19
N THR A 457 -14.58 1.17 17.05
CA THR A 457 -14.58 2.20 18.09
C THR A 457 -16.00 2.63 18.46
N SER A 458 -16.93 2.60 17.51
CA SER A 458 -18.34 2.99 17.71
C SER A 458 -19.28 1.78 17.81
N MET A 459 -18.75 0.58 18.08
CA MET A 459 -19.52 -0.66 18.10
C MET A 459 -20.75 -0.61 19.00
N MET A 460 -20.62 -0.03 20.20
CA MET A 460 -21.68 0.05 21.20
C MET A 460 -22.64 1.24 20.97
N ALA A 461 -22.35 2.12 20.03
CA ALA A 461 -23.10 3.34 19.81
C ALA A 461 -24.40 3.12 19.04
N GLY A 462 -24.41 2.20 18.07
CA GLY A 462 -25.57 1.89 17.24
C GLY A 462 -25.22 1.09 16.00
N ALA A 463 -26.25 0.71 15.24
CA ALA A 463 -26.08 -0.03 14.00
C ALA A 463 -25.50 0.89 12.91
N MET A 464 -24.47 0.41 12.23
CA MET A 464 -23.81 1.11 11.13
C MET A 464 -24.63 1.05 9.84
N ARG A 465 -24.51 2.05 8.97
CA ARG A 465 -25.00 2.02 7.60
C ARG A 465 -24.35 0.87 6.81
N SER A 466 -24.93 0.49 5.67
CA SER A 466 -24.28 -0.43 4.74
C SER A 466 -22.90 0.09 4.31
N LYS A 467 -21.95 -0.79 3.98
CA LYS A 467 -20.57 -0.44 3.71
C LYS A 467 -20.38 0.69 2.69
N ASN A 468 -21.20 0.68 1.64
CA ASN A 468 -21.11 1.72 0.61
C ASN A 468 -21.51 3.10 1.16
N LEU A 469 -22.55 3.16 2.00
CA LEU A 469 -23.07 4.40 2.56
C LEU A 469 -22.20 4.97 3.70
N ILE A 470 -21.39 4.14 4.37
CA ILE A 470 -20.41 4.62 5.38
C ILE A 470 -19.45 5.66 4.78
N LYS A 471 -19.04 5.46 3.51
CA LYS A 471 -18.12 6.35 2.80
C LYS A 471 -18.77 7.64 2.29
N GLU A 472 -20.09 7.71 2.28
CA GLU A 472 -20.86 8.90 1.87
C GLU A 472 -21.06 9.89 3.03
N GLU A 473 -20.76 9.49 4.26
CA GLU A 473 -20.90 10.33 5.42
C GLU A 473 -19.81 11.42 5.49
N PRO A 474 -20.11 12.60 6.05
CA PRO A 474 -19.19 13.74 6.10
C PRO A 474 -17.82 13.43 6.76
N TRP A 475 -17.78 12.51 7.73
CA TRP A 475 -16.52 12.14 8.39
C TRP A 475 -15.48 11.66 7.39
N TYR A 476 -15.90 10.92 6.34
CA TYR A 476 -14.97 10.35 5.37
C TYR A 476 -14.31 11.44 4.50
N SER A 477 -15.12 12.32 3.92
CA SER A 477 -14.60 13.44 3.11
C SER A 477 -13.74 14.39 3.94
N THR A 478 -14.12 14.61 5.21
CA THR A 478 -13.36 15.44 6.15
C THR A 478 -12.04 14.78 6.50
N TYR A 479 -12.01 13.48 6.76
CA TYR A 479 -10.80 12.71 7.01
C TYR A 479 -9.81 12.85 5.84
N GLU A 480 -10.27 12.64 4.61
CA GLU A 480 -9.43 12.76 3.41
C GLU A 480 -8.88 14.18 3.19
N GLN A 481 -9.66 15.22 3.49
CA GLN A 481 -9.25 16.61 3.38
C GLN A 481 -8.35 17.05 4.55
N ASN A 482 -8.66 16.62 5.76
CA ASN A 482 -7.93 16.94 6.97
C ASN A 482 -6.48 16.44 6.92
N ASN A 483 -6.28 15.22 6.40
CA ASN A 483 -4.95 14.65 6.20
C ASN A 483 -4.06 15.56 5.34
N VAL A 484 -4.56 16.05 4.21
CA VAL A 484 -3.83 16.98 3.34
C VAL A 484 -3.60 18.33 4.02
N SER A 485 -4.64 18.90 4.63
CA SER A 485 -4.58 20.22 5.27
C SER A 485 -3.55 20.24 6.41
N ILE A 486 -3.60 19.27 7.31
CA ILE A 486 -2.65 19.14 8.43
C ILE A 486 -1.23 18.86 7.91
N GLY A 487 -1.07 17.97 6.94
CA GLY A 487 0.23 17.70 6.33
C GLY A 487 0.88 18.97 5.79
N LEU A 488 0.14 19.78 5.03
CA LEU A 488 0.64 21.04 4.50
C LEU A 488 0.88 22.08 5.60
N GLU A 489 0.01 22.17 6.61
CA GLU A 489 0.20 23.02 7.79
C GLU A 489 1.49 22.64 8.51
N CYS A 490 1.82 21.35 8.65
CA CYS A 490 3.06 20.88 9.28
C CYS A 490 4.31 20.98 8.38
N GLY A 491 4.19 21.42 7.13
CA GLY A 491 5.31 21.69 6.23
C GLY A 491 5.78 20.50 5.42
N LEU A 492 4.89 19.56 5.09
CA LEU A 492 5.22 18.39 4.26
C LEU A 492 5.46 18.77 2.78
N TYR A 493 5.01 19.95 2.33
CA TYR A 493 5.22 20.42 0.95
C TYR A 493 6.67 20.28 0.52
N LYS A 494 6.93 19.49 -0.52
CA LYS A 494 8.26 19.18 -1.08
C LYS A 494 9.30 18.70 -0.04
N LYS A 495 8.85 18.03 1.03
CA LYS A 495 9.72 17.37 2.02
C LYS A 495 9.29 15.95 2.30
N ALA A 496 7.99 15.68 2.26
CA ALA A 496 7.40 14.39 2.53
C ALA A 496 6.14 14.18 1.68
N GLN A 497 5.75 12.93 1.46
CA GLN A 497 4.56 12.61 0.68
C GLN A 497 3.29 12.81 1.50
N ILE A 498 2.22 13.22 0.82
CA ILE A 498 0.85 13.13 1.29
C ILE A 498 0.16 12.11 0.39
N GLY A 499 -0.16 10.95 0.95
CA GLY A 499 -0.64 9.79 0.21
C GLY A 499 -2.13 9.54 0.39
N LYS A 500 -2.70 8.83 -0.59
CA LYS A 500 -4.09 8.38 -0.62
C LYS A 500 -4.17 6.87 -0.88
N GLY A 501 -5.33 6.29 -0.53
CA GLY A 501 -5.56 4.86 -0.51
C GLY A 501 -5.53 4.15 -1.86
N MET A 502 -5.65 2.83 -1.75
CA MET A 502 -5.57 1.87 -2.84
C MET A 502 -6.77 1.96 -3.80
N TRP A 503 -6.51 1.75 -5.10
CA TRP A 503 -7.54 1.38 -6.06
C TRP A 503 -7.84 -0.12 -5.92
N ALA A 504 -9.04 -0.46 -5.46
CA ALA A 504 -9.39 -1.82 -5.08
C ALA A 504 -9.84 -2.73 -6.26
N GLN A 505 -10.09 -2.17 -7.45
CA GLN A 505 -10.64 -2.89 -8.61
C GLN A 505 -9.58 -3.09 -9.70
N PRO A 506 -8.69 -4.09 -9.61
CA PRO A 506 -7.51 -4.22 -10.46
C PRO A 506 -7.83 -4.46 -11.96
N ASP A 507 -9.03 -4.93 -12.28
CA ASP A 507 -9.46 -5.15 -13.66
C ASP A 507 -10.22 -3.94 -14.26
N GLN A 508 -10.60 -2.95 -13.44
CA GLN A 508 -11.40 -1.78 -13.85
C GLN A 508 -10.50 -0.57 -14.04
N MET A 509 -9.65 -0.61 -15.07
CA MET A 509 -8.66 0.43 -15.34
C MET A 509 -9.27 1.70 -15.95
N ARG A 510 -10.37 1.58 -16.70
CA ARG A 510 -11.13 2.73 -17.21
C ARG A 510 -11.71 3.53 -16.07
N GLU A 511 -12.37 2.85 -15.15
CA GLU A 511 -12.97 3.44 -13.96
C GLU A 511 -11.90 4.08 -13.05
N MET A 512 -10.71 3.49 -12.98
CA MET A 512 -9.56 4.09 -12.29
C MET A 512 -9.15 5.42 -12.93
N LEU A 513 -9.04 5.46 -14.25
CA LEU A 513 -8.71 6.69 -14.98
C LEU A 513 -9.77 7.77 -14.80
N ASP A 514 -11.03 7.40 -14.76
CA ASP A 514 -12.13 8.36 -14.61
C ASP A 514 -12.27 8.90 -13.17
N ASN A 515 -11.89 8.12 -12.15
CA ASN A 515 -12.20 8.46 -10.76
C ASN A 515 -10.99 8.82 -9.89
N LYS A 516 -9.78 8.35 -10.19
CA LYS A 516 -8.63 8.49 -9.26
C LYS A 516 -7.94 9.85 -9.34
N MET A 517 -8.30 10.70 -10.31
CA MET A 517 -7.82 12.09 -10.41
C MET A 517 -8.19 12.92 -9.15
N VAL A 518 -9.29 12.61 -8.49
CA VAL A 518 -9.73 13.31 -7.28
C VAL A 518 -8.69 13.32 -6.16
N HIS A 519 -7.80 12.31 -6.11
CA HIS A 519 -6.72 12.25 -5.14
C HIS A 519 -5.69 13.38 -5.37
N LEU A 520 -5.34 13.62 -6.63
CA LEU A 520 -4.42 14.69 -7.01
C LEU A 520 -5.05 16.06 -6.80
N GLU A 521 -6.33 16.19 -7.15
CA GLU A 521 -7.12 17.42 -6.94
C GLU A 521 -7.26 17.75 -5.45
N ALA A 522 -7.32 16.74 -4.58
CA ALA A 522 -7.27 16.93 -3.13
C ALA A 522 -5.88 17.41 -2.66
N GLY A 523 -4.81 17.20 -3.43
CA GLY A 523 -3.44 17.59 -3.10
C GLY A 523 -2.52 16.44 -2.66
N ALA A 524 -2.90 15.20 -2.93
CA ALA A 524 -2.05 14.05 -2.64
C ALA A 524 -0.90 13.93 -3.63
N SER A 525 0.34 13.88 -3.13
CA SER A 525 1.54 13.73 -3.96
C SER A 525 1.83 12.28 -4.34
N CYS A 526 1.22 11.31 -3.66
CA CYS A 526 1.23 9.91 -4.08
C CYS A 526 -0.13 9.26 -3.82
N SER A 527 -0.38 8.15 -4.50
CA SER A 527 -1.60 7.38 -4.34
C SER A 527 -1.35 5.91 -4.66
N TRP A 528 -1.94 5.01 -3.86
CA TRP A 528 -1.68 3.59 -3.97
C TRP A 528 -2.38 2.95 -5.15
N VAL A 529 -1.68 2.05 -5.82
CA VAL A 529 -2.17 1.26 -6.96
C VAL A 529 -1.82 -0.23 -6.79
N PRO A 530 -2.68 -1.15 -7.30
CA PRO A 530 -2.56 -2.58 -7.01
C PRO A 530 -1.62 -3.34 -7.95
N SER A 531 -1.15 -2.72 -9.04
CA SER A 531 -0.38 -3.42 -10.07
C SER A 531 0.52 -2.49 -10.88
N PRO A 532 1.56 -3.02 -11.56
CA PRO A 532 2.37 -2.27 -12.52
C PRO A 532 1.55 -1.56 -13.61
N THR A 533 0.55 -2.25 -14.16
CA THR A 533 -0.37 -1.68 -15.17
C THR A 533 -1.14 -0.48 -14.62
N ALA A 534 -1.68 -0.62 -13.40
CA ALA A 534 -2.37 0.49 -12.73
C ALA A 534 -1.42 1.65 -12.45
N ALA A 535 -0.16 1.39 -12.08
CA ALA A 535 0.85 2.44 -11.89
C ALA A 535 1.09 3.23 -13.18
N THR A 536 1.28 2.54 -14.31
CA THR A 536 1.53 3.20 -15.59
C THR A 536 0.32 4.05 -16.03
N LEU A 537 -0.88 3.51 -15.93
CA LEU A 537 -2.08 4.28 -16.28
C LEU A 537 -2.31 5.46 -15.32
N HIS A 538 -2.08 5.27 -14.02
CA HIS A 538 -2.22 6.33 -13.04
C HIS A 538 -1.15 7.43 -13.19
N ALA A 539 0.04 7.11 -13.70
CA ALA A 539 1.08 8.10 -14.00
C ALA A 539 0.61 9.16 -15.01
N THR A 540 -0.32 8.80 -15.92
CA THR A 540 -0.91 9.76 -16.85
C THR A 540 -1.63 10.91 -16.15
N HIS A 541 -2.21 10.69 -14.96
CA HIS A 541 -2.83 11.74 -14.14
C HIS A 541 -1.79 12.76 -13.65
N TYR A 542 -0.62 12.29 -13.20
CA TYR A 542 0.45 13.16 -12.71
C TYR A 542 1.10 13.97 -13.83
N HIS A 543 1.13 13.45 -15.06
CA HIS A 543 1.50 14.26 -16.22
C HIS A 543 0.48 15.35 -16.56
N ARG A 544 -0.82 15.08 -16.39
CA ARG A 544 -1.91 16.04 -16.66
C ARG A 544 -2.11 17.07 -15.56
N PHE A 545 -1.73 16.74 -14.32
CA PHE A 545 -2.05 17.55 -13.15
C PHE A 545 -0.83 17.78 -12.26
N ASN A 546 -0.44 19.03 -12.08
CA ASN A 546 0.67 19.39 -11.20
C ASN A 546 0.20 19.50 -9.75
N VAL A 547 0.47 18.47 -8.97
CA VAL A 547 0.05 18.37 -7.56
C VAL A 547 0.72 19.44 -6.70
N PHE A 548 2.01 19.76 -6.92
CA PHE A 548 2.70 20.74 -6.10
C PHE A 548 2.13 22.15 -6.30
N ARG A 549 1.70 22.52 -7.51
CA ARG A 549 0.93 23.75 -7.74
C ARG A 549 -0.41 23.73 -7.01
N ARG A 550 -1.07 22.56 -6.93
CA ARG A 550 -2.31 22.41 -6.17
C ARG A 550 -2.08 22.60 -4.67
N GLN A 551 -1.04 22.00 -4.12
CA GLN A 551 -0.66 22.16 -2.71
C GLN A 551 -0.36 23.62 -2.37
N GLN A 552 0.37 24.34 -3.22
CA GLN A 552 0.60 25.78 -3.05
C GLN A 552 -0.71 26.59 -2.98
N LYS A 553 -1.68 26.25 -3.85
CA LYS A 553 -3.01 26.89 -3.82
C LYS A 553 -3.78 26.57 -2.53
N ILE A 554 -3.61 25.38 -1.96
CA ILE A 554 -4.23 25.01 -0.67
C ILE A 554 -3.59 25.83 0.45
N ILE A 555 -2.26 25.87 0.51
CA ILE A 555 -1.50 26.64 1.50
C ILE A 555 -1.88 28.13 1.46
N SER A 556 -2.02 28.71 0.26
CA SER A 556 -2.33 30.15 0.11
C SER A 556 -3.76 30.52 0.51
N LYS A 557 -4.70 29.56 0.55
CA LYS A 557 -6.11 29.84 0.88
C LYS A 557 -6.41 29.83 2.37
N ASP A 558 -5.50 29.33 3.20
CA ASP A 558 -5.64 29.18 4.67
C ASP A 558 -7.01 28.67 5.15
N LYS A 559 -7.65 27.83 4.33
CA LYS A 559 -8.97 27.27 4.64
C LYS A 559 -8.81 26.05 5.53
N LYS A 560 -9.09 26.19 6.81
CA LYS A 560 -9.11 25.07 7.76
C LYS A 560 -10.30 24.15 7.47
N THR A 561 -10.06 22.85 7.55
CA THR A 561 -11.11 21.83 7.47
C THR A 561 -11.97 21.88 8.75
N ASN A 562 -13.27 21.71 8.63
CA ASN A 562 -14.15 21.58 9.80
C ASN A 562 -13.93 20.19 10.44
N GLN A 563 -13.07 20.12 11.44
CA GLN A 563 -12.74 18.86 12.12
C GLN A 563 -13.90 18.26 12.94
N ASP A 564 -14.94 19.02 13.21
CA ASP A 564 -16.08 18.50 13.99
C ASP A 564 -16.84 17.41 13.23
N ASP A 565 -16.78 17.40 11.89
CA ASP A 565 -17.38 16.34 11.08
C ASP A 565 -16.70 14.97 11.28
N LEU A 566 -15.45 14.91 11.78
CA LEU A 566 -14.76 13.67 12.14
C LEU A 566 -15.42 12.90 13.30
N PHE A 567 -16.31 13.56 14.04
CA PHE A 567 -17.07 12.95 15.14
C PHE A 567 -18.43 12.41 14.69
N ILE A 568 -18.80 12.56 13.42
CA ILE A 568 -20.04 12.01 12.87
C ILE A 568 -19.88 10.50 12.70
N ILE A 569 -20.61 9.74 13.50
CA ILE A 569 -20.64 8.28 13.40
C ILE A 569 -21.62 7.87 12.31
N PRO A 570 -21.26 6.92 11.42
CA PRO A 570 -22.07 6.53 10.26
C PRO A 570 -23.20 5.56 10.62
N PHE A 571 -24.18 6.02 11.42
CA PHE A 571 -25.32 5.23 11.84
C PHE A 571 -26.35 5.02 10.74
N LEU A 572 -27.12 3.93 10.86
CA LEU A 572 -28.36 3.74 10.14
C LEU A 572 -29.31 4.91 10.41
N LYS A 573 -29.81 5.52 9.35
CA LYS A 573 -30.78 6.62 9.40
C LYS A 573 -32.17 6.11 9.02
N LEU A 574 -33.21 6.73 9.53
CA LEU A 574 -34.62 6.39 9.18
C LEU A 574 -34.88 6.31 7.66
N PRO A 575 -34.28 7.19 6.79
CA PRO A 575 -34.41 7.06 5.34
C PRO A 575 -33.72 5.83 4.73
N ASP A 576 -32.77 5.21 5.43
CA ASP A 576 -32.00 4.07 4.90
C ASP A 576 -32.84 2.78 4.81
N GLN A 577 -34.11 2.80 5.27
CA GLN A 577 -35.09 1.70 5.36
C GLN A 577 -34.54 0.38 4.80
N LEU A 578 -33.94 -0.45 5.69
CA LEU A 578 -33.42 -1.75 5.31
C LEU A 578 -34.60 -2.71 5.15
N SER A 579 -34.94 -3.04 3.90
CA SER A 579 -35.78 -4.22 3.66
C SER A 579 -34.98 -5.48 3.98
N GLU A 580 -35.68 -6.57 4.31
CA GLU A 580 -35.05 -7.87 4.53
C GLU A 580 -34.15 -8.29 3.34
N GLU A 581 -34.56 -7.99 2.11
CA GLU A 581 -33.80 -8.22 0.91
C GLU A 581 -32.46 -7.46 0.91
N LYS A 582 -32.45 -6.17 1.28
CA LYS A 582 -31.22 -5.37 1.37
C LYS A 582 -30.28 -5.89 2.46
N ILE A 583 -30.83 -6.34 3.59
CA ILE A 583 -30.04 -6.97 4.66
C ILE A 583 -29.37 -8.24 4.14
N ILE A 584 -30.12 -9.11 3.47
CA ILE A 584 -29.59 -10.37 2.92
C ILE A 584 -28.50 -10.10 1.87
N ILE A 585 -28.70 -9.14 0.98
CA ILE A 585 -27.70 -8.75 -0.02
C ILE A 585 -26.40 -8.29 0.65
N GLU A 586 -26.48 -7.42 1.67
CA GLU A 586 -25.32 -6.89 2.36
C GLU A 586 -24.55 -7.97 3.13
N ILE A 587 -25.26 -8.85 3.88
CA ILE A 587 -24.58 -9.94 4.60
C ILE A 587 -24.00 -10.99 3.65
N ASN A 588 -24.65 -11.29 2.52
CA ASN A 588 -24.10 -12.18 1.50
C ASN A 588 -22.83 -11.59 0.86
N ASN A 589 -22.84 -10.31 0.53
CA ASN A 589 -21.66 -9.64 -0.04
C ASN A 589 -20.48 -9.66 0.95
N ASN A 590 -20.73 -9.38 2.23
CA ASN A 590 -19.71 -9.48 3.28
C ASN A 590 -19.21 -10.93 3.46
N ALA A 591 -20.13 -11.91 3.52
CA ALA A 591 -19.77 -13.30 3.68
C ALA A 591 -18.93 -13.83 2.51
N GLN A 592 -19.26 -13.42 1.27
CA GLN A 592 -18.49 -13.78 0.08
C GLN A 592 -17.07 -13.18 0.10
N SER A 593 -16.93 -11.90 0.44
CA SER A 593 -15.63 -11.22 0.59
C SER A 593 -14.78 -11.93 1.65
N ILE A 594 -15.35 -12.17 2.85
CA ILE A 594 -14.66 -12.85 3.95
C ILE A 594 -14.20 -14.27 3.52
N LEU A 595 -15.11 -15.10 3.01
CA LEU A 595 -14.79 -16.47 2.61
C LEU A 595 -13.76 -16.54 1.48
N GLY A 596 -13.93 -15.71 0.44
CA GLY A 596 -13.05 -15.68 -0.71
C GLY A 596 -11.61 -15.30 -0.35
N TYR A 597 -11.45 -14.40 0.60
CA TYR A 597 -10.14 -14.02 1.13
C TYR A 597 -9.58 -15.06 2.12
N VAL A 598 -10.36 -15.44 3.14
CA VAL A 598 -9.90 -16.32 4.22
C VAL A 598 -9.50 -17.70 3.72
N VAL A 599 -10.22 -18.25 2.73
CA VAL A 599 -9.87 -19.57 2.17
C VAL A 599 -8.48 -19.56 1.51
N ARG A 600 -8.12 -18.47 0.82
CA ARG A 600 -6.78 -18.31 0.23
C ARG A 600 -5.72 -18.09 1.30
N TRP A 601 -6.03 -17.30 2.31
CA TRP A 601 -5.13 -17.04 3.42
C TRP A 601 -4.81 -18.30 4.22
N ILE A 602 -5.84 -19.05 4.65
CA ILE A 602 -5.68 -20.25 5.48
C ILE A 602 -5.04 -21.40 4.69
N ASN A 603 -5.56 -21.69 3.49
CA ASN A 603 -5.16 -22.90 2.77
C ASN A 603 -3.87 -22.73 1.96
N HIS A 604 -3.57 -21.52 1.47
CA HIS A 604 -2.47 -21.29 0.53
C HIS A 604 -1.42 -20.29 1.04
N GLY A 605 -1.65 -19.63 2.17
CA GLY A 605 -0.74 -18.60 2.66
C GLY A 605 -0.68 -17.36 1.77
N VAL A 606 -1.80 -16.99 1.16
CA VAL A 606 -1.91 -15.83 0.27
C VAL A 606 -2.54 -14.68 1.05
N GLY A 607 -1.73 -13.65 1.35
CA GLY A 607 -2.15 -12.51 2.17
C GLY A 607 -2.86 -11.39 1.40
N CYS A 608 -2.79 -11.40 0.07
CA CYS A 608 -3.50 -10.45 -0.81
C CYS A 608 -4.00 -11.19 -2.03
N SER A 609 -5.30 -11.16 -2.30
CA SER A 609 -5.90 -11.90 -3.41
C SER A 609 -7.04 -11.16 -4.08
N LYS A 610 -7.24 -11.44 -5.38
CA LYS A 610 -8.39 -10.97 -6.11
C LYS A 610 -9.59 -11.87 -5.80
N VAL A 611 -10.62 -11.31 -5.18
CA VAL A 611 -11.89 -11.97 -4.82
C VAL A 611 -13.02 -11.33 -5.61
N GLN A 612 -13.87 -12.15 -6.23
CA GLN A 612 -15.06 -11.63 -6.92
C GLN A 612 -16.17 -11.32 -5.90
N ASP A 613 -16.79 -10.16 -6.05
CA ASP A 613 -18.00 -9.80 -5.31
C ASP A 613 -19.25 -10.48 -5.91
N ILE A 614 -20.42 -10.21 -5.34
CA ILE A 614 -21.69 -10.77 -5.82
C ILE A 614 -22.06 -10.34 -7.24
N ASN A 615 -21.44 -9.26 -7.79
CA ASN A 615 -21.62 -8.77 -9.13
C ASN A 615 -20.53 -9.26 -10.09
N HIS A 616 -19.70 -10.22 -9.68
CA HIS A 616 -18.56 -10.75 -10.40
C HIS A 616 -17.44 -9.72 -10.67
N VAL A 617 -17.40 -8.63 -9.93
CA VAL A 617 -16.31 -7.65 -9.98
C VAL A 617 -15.15 -8.16 -9.11
N GLY A 618 -13.97 -8.26 -9.68
CA GLY A 618 -12.77 -8.62 -8.94
C GLY A 618 -12.29 -7.48 -8.05
N LEU A 619 -12.24 -7.73 -6.73
CA LEU A 619 -11.72 -6.80 -5.73
C LEU A 619 -10.38 -7.31 -5.19
N MET A 620 -9.43 -6.43 -5.00
CA MET A 620 -8.18 -6.77 -4.32
C MET A 620 -8.41 -6.71 -2.81
N GLU A 621 -8.44 -7.89 -2.19
CA GLU A 621 -8.71 -8.06 -0.77
C GLU A 621 -7.42 -8.32 0.00
N ASP A 622 -7.30 -7.69 1.18
CA ASP A 622 -6.26 -7.89 2.17
C ASP A 622 -6.87 -7.90 3.59
N ARG A 623 -6.06 -7.87 4.64
CA ARG A 623 -6.58 -7.87 6.02
C ARG A 623 -7.39 -6.63 6.37
N ALA A 624 -7.09 -5.48 5.78
CA ALA A 624 -7.85 -4.26 6.03
C ALA A 624 -9.30 -4.35 5.50
N THR A 625 -9.50 -4.95 4.33
CA THR A 625 -10.85 -5.20 3.79
C THR A 625 -11.59 -6.27 4.59
N LEU A 626 -10.90 -7.32 5.04
CA LEU A 626 -11.46 -8.34 5.93
C LEU A 626 -11.94 -7.72 7.26
N ARG A 627 -11.16 -6.79 7.85
CA ARG A 627 -11.52 -6.08 9.07
C ARG A 627 -12.85 -5.34 8.90
N ILE A 628 -13.05 -4.61 7.80
CA ILE A 628 -14.32 -3.92 7.52
C ILE A 628 -15.46 -4.91 7.47
N SER A 629 -15.35 -5.95 6.64
CA SER A 629 -16.44 -6.89 6.38
C SER A 629 -16.85 -7.66 7.64
N SER A 630 -15.87 -8.12 8.44
CA SER A 630 -16.13 -8.84 9.69
C SER A 630 -16.71 -7.94 10.78
N GLN A 631 -16.17 -6.73 10.97
CA GLN A 631 -16.66 -5.78 11.97
C GLN A 631 -18.05 -5.24 11.61
N HIS A 632 -18.35 -5.03 10.33
CA HIS A 632 -19.68 -4.62 9.88
C HIS A 632 -20.74 -5.69 10.17
N MET A 633 -20.47 -6.95 9.84
CA MET A 633 -21.39 -8.06 10.17
C MET A 633 -21.55 -8.26 11.67
N ALA A 634 -20.45 -8.15 12.44
CA ALA A 634 -20.49 -8.23 13.91
C ALA A 634 -21.33 -7.10 14.52
N ASN A 635 -21.21 -5.87 13.98
CA ASN A 635 -22.04 -4.73 14.41
C ASN A 635 -23.53 -4.96 14.11
N TRP A 636 -23.87 -5.42 12.91
CA TRP A 636 -25.26 -5.71 12.54
C TRP A 636 -25.88 -6.85 13.37
N LEU A 637 -25.08 -7.87 13.68
CA LEU A 637 -25.51 -8.94 14.58
C LEU A 637 -25.74 -8.42 16.00
N TYR A 638 -24.81 -7.63 16.52
CA TYR A 638 -24.90 -7.06 17.88
C TYR A 638 -26.14 -6.15 18.07
N HIS A 639 -26.48 -5.39 17.02
CA HIS A 639 -27.65 -4.50 17.02
C HIS A 639 -28.93 -5.13 16.46
N GLU A 640 -28.97 -6.45 16.30
CA GLU A 640 -30.14 -7.20 15.86
C GLU A 640 -30.71 -6.75 14.50
N ILE A 641 -29.86 -6.17 13.62
CA ILE A 641 -30.23 -5.86 12.23
C ILE A 641 -30.38 -7.14 11.41
N CYS A 642 -29.58 -8.16 11.72
CA CYS A 642 -29.69 -9.51 11.19
C CYS A 642 -29.56 -10.54 12.31
N SER A 643 -30.11 -11.73 12.08
CA SER A 643 -30.02 -12.82 13.04
C SER A 643 -28.78 -13.71 12.81
N LYS A 644 -28.43 -14.47 13.81
CA LYS A 644 -27.36 -15.46 13.72
C LYS A 644 -27.63 -16.48 12.60
N GLU A 645 -28.87 -16.94 12.48
CA GLU A 645 -29.32 -17.91 11.48
C GLU A 645 -29.19 -17.35 10.07
N GLN A 646 -29.49 -16.06 9.87
CA GLN A 646 -29.30 -15.38 8.58
C GLN A 646 -27.82 -15.33 8.20
N ILE A 647 -26.93 -15.03 9.15
CA ILE A 647 -25.48 -15.01 8.93
C ILE A 647 -24.96 -16.43 8.63
N GLU A 648 -25.37 -17.45 9.41
CA GLU A 648 -24.96 -18.84 9.17
C GLU A 648 -25.40 -19.32 7.79
N LYS A 649 -26.63 -18.96 7.38
CA LYS A 649 -27.13 -19.26 6.04
C LYS A 649 -26.30 -18.56 4.96
N ALA A 650 -26.02 -17.26 5.13
CA ALA A 650 -25.22 -16.49 4.20
C ALA A 650 -23.81 -17.10 4.01
N PHE A 651 -23.15 -17.51 5.09
CA PHE A 651 -21.85 -18.19 5.00
C PHE A 651 -21.92 -19.50 4.22
N LYS A 652 -22.94 -20.33 4.45
CA LYS A 652 -23.11 -21.60 3.71
C LYS A 652 -23.38 -21.36 2.22
N ASP A 653 -24.30 -20.44 1.92
CA ASP A 653 -24.66 -20.12 0.54
C ASP A 653 -23.45 -19.53 -0.23
N MET A 654 -22.73 -18.59 0.39
CA MET A 654 -21.57 -17.97 -0.23
C MET A 654 -20.34 -18.89 -0.29
N ALA A 655 -20.21 -19.86 0.60
CA ALA A 655 -19.16 -20.88 0.47
C ALA A 655 -19.32 -21.70 -0.81
N ILE A 656 -20.55 -22.06 -1.19
CA ILE A 656 -20.85 -22.73 -2.45
C ILE A 656 -20.47 -21.82 -3.65
N VAL A 657 -20.76 -20.53 -3.57
CA VAL A 657 -20.41 -19.56 -4.62
C VAL A 657 -18.88 -19.45 -4.78
N VAL A 658 -18.17 -19.29 -3.66
CA VAL A 658 -16.69 -19.20 -3.65
C VAL A 658 -16.04 -20.49 -4.14
N ASP A 659 -16.57 -21.67 -3.76
CA ASP A 659 -16.10 -22.96 -4.28
C ASP A 659 -16.25 -23.03 -5.80
N ASN A 660 -17.39 -22.59 -6.34
CA ASN A 660 -17.63 -22.56 -7.79
C ASN A 660 -16.70 -21.59 -8.53
N GLN A 661 -16.41 -20.45 -7.95
CA GLN A 661 -15.47 -19.45 -8.51
C GLN A 661 -14.04 -20.02 -8.59
N ASN A 662 -13.66 -20.90 -7.69
CA ASN A 662 -12.31 -21.45 -7.56
C ASN A 662 -12.14 -22.88 -8.11
N LYS A 663 -13.19 -23.51 -8.65
CA LYS A 663 -13.18 -24.92 -9.11
C LYS A 663 -12.13 -25.26 -10.16
N HIS A 664 -11.59 -24.27 -10.87
CA HIS A 664 -10.57 -24.46 -11.90
C HIS A 664 -9.14 -24.45 -11.34
N ASP A 665 -8.95 -24.11 -10.07
CA ASP A 665 -7.67 -24.15 -9.40
C ASP A 665 -7.45 -25.57 -8.80
N PRO A 666 -6.49 -26.36 -9.30
CA PRO A 666 -6.28 -27.74 -8.83
C PRO A 666 -5.83 -27.81 -7.36
N ASN A 667 -5.35 -26.70 -6.80
CA ASN A 667 -4.91 -26.63 -5.41
C ASN A 667 -6.01 -26.13 -4.46
N TYR A 668 -7.16 -25.75 -4.98
CA TYR A 668 -8.26 -25.25 -4.17
C TYR A 668 -8.90 -26.37 -3.34
N LEU A 669 -9.16 -26.08 -2.07
CA LEU A 669 -9.82 -27.00 -1.14
C LEU A 669 -11.24 -26.49 -0.85
N PRO A 670 -12.30 -27.19 -1.31
CA PRO A 670 -13.67 -26.71 -1.16
C PRO A 670 -14.13 -26.72 0.30
N MET A 671 -14.95 -25.73 0.64
CA MET A 671 -15.59 -25.59 1.96
C MET A 671 -16.90 -26.36 2.06
N SER A 672 -17.66 -26.41 0.96
CA SER A 672 -18.91 -27.15 0.86
C SER A 672 -18.68 -28.64 0.49
N PRO A 673 -19.62 -29.55 0.76
CA PRO A 673 -20.85 -29.37 1.53
C PRO A 673 -20.71 -29.57 3.05
N LYS A 674 -19.49 -29.78 3.56
CA LYS A 674 -19.28 -30.12 5.00
C LYS A 674 -19.26 -28.88 5.91
N PHE A 675 -18.83 -27.73 5.42
CA PHE A 675 -18.74 -26.44 6.15
C PHE A 675 -17.99 -26.53 7.50
N ASN A 676 -16.97 -27.40 7.58
CA ASN A 676 -16.24 -27.69 8.82
C ASN A 676 -14.72 -27.52 8.70
N CYS A 677 -14.22 -27.09 7.54
CA CYS A 677 -12.80 -26.82 7.32
C CYS A 677 -12.32 -25.60 8.12
N TYR A 678 -11.02 -25.47 8.29
CA TYR A 678 -10.42 -24.38 9.07
C TYR A 678 -10.73 -22.99 8.51
N ALA A 679 -10.76 -22.83 7.18
CA ALA A 679 -11.11 -21.57 6.55
C ALA A 679 -12.55 -21.14 6.86
N PHE A 680 -13.52 -22.06 6.77
CA PHE A 680 -14.92 -21.77 7.10
C PHE A 680 -15.09 -21.41 8.59
N LYS A 681 -14.42 -22.16 9.49
CA LYS A 681 -14.44 -21.86 10.93
C LYS A 681 -13.82 -20.50 11.24
N ALA A 682 -12.69 -20.17 10.63
CA ALA A 682 -12.06 -18.84 10.79
C ALA A 682 -13.00 -17.74 10.34
N SER A 683 -13.62 -17.88 9.16
CA SER A 683 -14.56 -16.90 8.59
C SER A 683 -15.74 -16.63 9.51
N THR A 684 -16.34 -17.67 10.07
CA THR A 684 -17.47 -17.53 10.99
C THR A 684 -17.05 -16.96 12.35
N GLU A 685 -15.90 -17.37 12.90
CA GLU A 685 -15.40 -16.86 14.18
C GLU A 685 -15.07 -15.37 14.10
N LEU A 686 -14.52 -14.87 12.98
CA LEU A 686 -14.27 -13.46 12.75
C LEU A 686 -15.51 -12.57 12.92
N VAL A 687 -16.69 -13.10 12.62
CA VAL A 687 -17.96 -12.38 12.76
C VAL A 687 -18.59 -12.61 14.11
N PHE A 688 -18.75 -13.87 14.54
CA PHE A 688 -19.46 -14.19 15.79
C PHE A 688 -18.69 -13.75 17.05
N GLU A 689 -17.37 -13.67 16.98
CA GLU A 689 -16.53 -13.15 18.05
C GLU A 689 -15.99 -11.73 17.71
N GLY A 690 -16.49 -11.11 16.64
CA GLY A 690 -15.99 -9.85 16.11
C GLY A 690 -16.02 -8.68 17.08
N VAL A 691 -17.04 -8.61 17.95
CA VAL A 691 -17.15 -7.61 19.02
C VAL A 691 -16.01 -7.72 20.05
N LYS A 692 -15.46 -8.93 20.25
CA LYS A 692 -14.40 -9.22 21.20
C LYS A 692 -12.99 -9.07 20.62
N GLN A 693 -12.89 -8.94 19.28
CA GLN A 693 -11.58 -8.76 18.64
C GLN A 693 -11.01 -7.39 18.98
N GLU A 694 -9.80 -7.38 19.55
CA GLU A 694 -9.13 -6.15 19.94
C GLU A 694 -8.91 -5.24 18.73
N ASN A 695 -9.41 -4.02 18.79
CA ASN A 695 -9.41 -3.06 17.68
C ASN A 695 -10.09 -3.57 16.38
N GLY A 696 -10.85 -4.67 16.46
CA GLY A 696 -11.44 -5.33 15.30
C GLY A 696 -10.42 -6.02 14.40
N TYR A 697 -9.19 -6.23 14.85
CA TYR A 697 -8.14 -6.89 14.06
C TYR A 697 -8.43 -8.37 13.83
N THR A 698 -7.89 -8.92 12.75
CA THR A 698 -8.24 -10.25 12.25
C THR A 698 -7.10 -11.27 12.41
N GLU A 699 -5.92 -10.80 12.77
CA GLU A 699 -4.67 -11.56 12.77
C GLU A 699 -4.70 -12.76 13.70
N ASP A 700 -5.18 -12.61 14.92
CA ASP A 700 -5.18 -13.69 15.92
C ASP A 700 -5.99 -14.89 15.44
N ILE A 701 -7.16 -14.67 14.84
CA ILE A 701 -8.01 -15.73 14.29
C ILE A 701 -7.37 -16.36 13.06
N LEU A 702 -6.85 -15.54 12.15
CA LEU A 702 -6.22 -16.04 10.92
C LEU A 702 -4.99 -16.89 11.24
N ILE A 703 -4.09 -16.41 12.09
CA ILE A 703 -2.88 -17.11 12.52
C ILE A 703 -3.24 -18.42 13.20
N LYS A 704 -4.17 -18.40 14.17
CA LYS A 704 -4.67 -19.57 14.89
C LYS A 704 -5.13 -20.67 13.95
N TYR A 705 -5.95 -20.35 12.95
CA TYR A 705 -6.51 -21.34 12.06
C TYR A 705 -5.55 -21.81 10.98
N ARG A 706 -4.65 -20.95 10.50
CA ARG A 706 -3.61 -21.37 9.56
C ARG A 706 -2.59 -22.30 10.24
N GLN A 707 -2.19 -22.02 11.48
CA GLN A 707 -1.32 -22.92 12.25
C GLN A 707 -1.97 -24.31 12.41
N LYS A 708 -3.25 -24.37 12.82
CA LYS A 708 -3.99 -25.64 12.89
C LYS A 708 -4.09 -26.35 11.54
N PHE A 709 -4.24 -25.61 10.45
CA PHE A 709 -4.27 -26.18 9.11
C PHE A 709 -2.92 -26.79 8.72
N LEU A 710 -1.80 -26.12 9.04
CA LEU A 710 -0.47 -26.64 8.78
C LEU A 710 -0.15 -27.86 9.64
N GLU A 711 -0.44 -27.82 10.93
CA GLU A 711 -0.28 -28.95 11.87
C GLU A 711 -1.06 -30.20 11.44
N ALA A 712 -2.26 -30.04 10.88
CA ALA A 712 -3.06 -31.17 10.40
C ALA A 712 -2.53 -31.80 9.10
N ARG A 713 -1.52 -31.19 8.46
CA ARG A 713 -0.90 -31.66 7.21
C ARG A 713 0.55 -32.11 7.37
N SER A 714 1.20 -31.74 8.49
CA SER A 714 2.49 -32.27 8.91
C SER A 714 2.33 -33.68 9.50
#